data_6e88d4d813af7ace1430a749b2d578ca
#
_entry.id   6e88d4d813af7ace1430a749b2d578ca
#
_cell.length_a   1.000
_cell.length_b   1.000
_cell.length_c   1.000
_cell.angle_alpha   90.00
_cell.angle_beta   90.00
_cell.angle_gamma   90.00
#
_symmetry.space_group_name_H-M   'P 1'
#
loop_
_entity.id
_entity.type
_entity.pdbx_description
1 polymer ?
#
loop_
_entity_poly.entity_id
_entity_poly.type
_entity_poly.pdbx_seq_one_letter_code
_entity_poly.pdbx_strand_id
1 'polypeptide(L)'
;NGFSWSYPVGEGLTYTRTEGKNTAGVQRANVLTYEPNTGVSPVMVYAGDTVYGSKATITNAVKYLQNQGKTVIGGTNADFFVMSSGVPIGLVIDKGTLVSSDAWQYAVGFKKDGTAVIGRPTMGIRVTGASGSCSVSYFNKTRTTAGAYLLDRNYDEATHFAAKGSYIVLEREDSTPVKAGGSVKLKVVSKGTGSSSFAIGENQMVLTKSDGANVPSWVDFPVGEEVTLSITAADPAWSEVEYAVGGKLLIDDSTVTTSGIDAASSRRARSAIGVKSDGTVVLYEIDGNQSSVSTGLTAAELGEELKELGCVRALCLDGGGSSAMALRQPGASETSLISSPSDGSQRACANYIFFTANTPADGVTAHAVLTPSYRYILPGASTWFSIKGADASYGPAEAPSDLAFEVSNDMGTVEGQTFTAGQKSGSATVTASNGSVSGLMNVCVTGDVQSIALQSGGKSVSSVSVKPGQSIDLDALGYHLGQKMASTDTAFTWTVTNGIGSVDEKGVFTAGSSMASGTLTCSYGNTRASIPVNVGMGDPQDASFVSTFEDGLGGFTASEGVSLSRVTDYTSVARGTGSLKALWDGESTDGFTLSASPADAADMKYLTLWARSENTHGTLTAVFTDAEGNELTAPLSAATVNGWKQLTAPVPEGAVQFTGLHFEKSGSGLSHSALLLDQIVLTAHHAVTNSDCPSVHLNSTSVTVDAGAKAAISGTATMENGKYPVRAANITVKVDGKTQSGAAAMNGSGLTVTTGALAAGTHTVTIDVSDDAGNRTRVCATVTAGSAANAFADTAAHWA
;
A
#
# COMPACT_ATOMS: atom_id res chain seq x y z
N ASN A 1 0.36 -5.58 21.59
CA ASN A 1 0.05 -4.26 22.17
C ASN A 1 -0.12 -3.26 21.04
N GLY A 2 -1.33 -2.74 20.89
CA GLY A 2 -1.68 -1.78 19.88
C GLY A 2 -2.27 -0.50 20.48
N PHE A 3 -2.39 0.52 19.65
CA PHE A 3 -3.06 1.76 19.96
C PHE A 3 -4.26 1.92 19.02
N SER A 4 -5.42 2.20 19.60
CA SER A 4 -6.66 2.47 18.86
C SER A 4 -7.17 3.87 19.16
N TRP A 5 -7.70 4.52 18.13
CA TRP A 5 -8.47 5.75 18.30
C TRP A 5 -9.73 5.69 17.49
N SER A 6 -10.78 6.29 18.03
CA SER A 6 -12.11 6.26 17.44
C SER A 6 -12.74 7.65 17.48
N TYR A 7 -13.52 7.93 16.46
CA TYR A 7 -14.36 9.13 16.43
C TYR A 7 -15.59 8.90 15.55
N PRO A 8 -16.70 9.59 15.84
CA PRO A 8 -17.87 9.55 14.98
C PRO A 8 -17.58 10.17 13.61
N VAL A 9 -18.10 9.58 12.56
CA VAL A 9 -18.00 10.09 11.17
C VAL A 9 -19.37 10.30 10.54
N GLY A 10 -20.43 9.83 11.20
CA GLY A 10 -21.83 9.99 10.87
C GLY A 10 -22.67 9.71 12.09
N GLU A 11 -23.95 10.05 12.05
CA GLU A 11 -24.89 9.71 13.12
C GLU A 11 -25.12 8.18 13.16
N GLY A 12 -24.58 7.52 14.19
CA GLY A 12 -24.58 6.08 14.33
C GLY A 12 -23.48 5.35 13.52
N LEU A 13 -22.51 6.08 13.04
CA LEU A 13 -21.33 5.51 12.36
C LEU A 13 -20.04 6.02 13.02
N THR A 14 -19.25 5.10 13.52
CA THR A 14 -17.97 5.37 14.18
C THR A 14 -16.82 4.75 13.39
N TYR A 15 -15.77 5.52 13.17
CA TYR A 15 -14.52 5.02 12.63
C TYR A 15 -13.52 4.73 13.75
N THR A 16 -12.85 3.60 13.63
CA THR A 16 -11.76 3.19 14.54
C THR A 16 -10.53 2.81 13.72
N ARG A 17 -9.40 3.39 14.06
CA ARG A 17 -8.09 2.99 13.56
C ARG A 17 -7.36 2.23 14.66
N THR A 18 -6.81 1.07 14.34
CA THR A 18 -5.95 0.30 15.23
C THR A 18 -4.60 0.09 14.59
N GLU A 19 -3.54 0.41 15.30
CA GLU A 19 -2.17 0.19 14.87
C GLU A 19 -1.43 -0.54 15.98
N GLY A 20 -0.60 -1.50 15.61
CA GLY A 20 0.15 -2.29 16.56
C GLY A 20 1.19 -3.17 15.89
N LYS A 21 1.80 -4.01 16.70
CA LYS A 21 2.77 -4.99 16.25
C LYS A 21 2.50 -6.33 16.91
N ASN A 22 2.42 -7.36 16.09
CA ASN A 22 2.39 -8.76 16.54
C ASN A 22 3.67 -9.48 16.13
N THR A 23 3.72 -10.78 16.29
CA THR A 23 4.88 -11.61 15.89
C THR A 23 5.19 -11.56 14.39
N ALA A 24 4.21 -11.23 13.57
CA ALA A 24 4.36 -11.12 12.12
C ALA A 24 4.88 -9.74 11.66
N GLY A 25 4.79 -8.71 12.48
CA GLY A 25 5.21 -7.36 12.15
C GLY A 25 4.15 -6.31 12.51
N VAL A 26 4.25 -5.16 11.83
CA VAL A 26 3.31 -4.05 11.98
C VAL A 26 1.94 -4.44 11.43
N GLN A 27 0.89 -4.02 12.10
CA GLN A 27 -0.51 -4.22 11.72
C GLN A 27 -1.26 -2.89 11.76
N ARG A 28 -2.10 -2.67 10.76
CA ARG A 28 -2.84 -1.40 10.59
C ARG A 28 -4.23 -1.68 10.06
N ALA A 29 -5.23 -1.53 10.93
CA ALA A 29 -6.63 -1.83 10.65
C ALA A 29 -7.52 -0.60 10.69
N ASN A 30 -8.53 -0.59 9.83
CA ASN A 30 -9.58 0.41 9.72
C ASN A 30 -10.92 -0.28 9.97
N VAL A 31 -11.74 0.30 10.81
CA VAL A 31 -13.05 -0.29 11.19
C VAL A 31 -14.13 0.78 11.14
N LEU A 32 -15.22 0.47 10.47
CA LEU A 32 -16.47 1.24 10.56
C LEU A 32 -17.47 0.42 11.38
N THR A 33 -17.98 1.02 12.44
CA THR A 33 -19.00 0.44 13.29
C THR A 33 -20.32 1.18 13.06
N TYR A 34 -21.32 0.47 12.57
CA TYR A 34 -22.59 1.02 12.17
C TYR A 34 -23.72 0.53 13.06
N GLU A 35 -24.49 1.45 13.62
CA GLU A 35 -25.71 1.21 14.37
C GLU A 35 -26.92 1.44 13.45
N PRO A 36 -27.74 0.40 13.17
CA PRO A 36 -28.96 0.54 12.35
C PRO A 36 -29.97 1.53 12.94
N ASN A 37 -30.82 2.06 12.07
CA ASN A 37 -31.89 3.00 12.42
C ASN A 37 -31.40 4.35 13.01
N THR A 38 -30.31 4.82 12.51
CA THR A 38 -29.70 6.10 12.86
C THR A 38 -29.68 7.04 11.63
N GLY A 39 -28.80 8.05 11.63
CA GLY A 39 -28.70 9.02 10.53
C GLY A 39 -27.94 8.54 9.29
N VAL A 40 -27.58 7.26 9.22
CA VAL A 40 -26.78 6.65 8.16
C VAL A 40 -27.48 5.40 7.62
N SER A 41 -27.34 5.17 6.32
CA SER A 41 -27.87 3.97 5.66
C SER A 41 -26.78 3.22 4.89
N PRO A 42 -26.78 1.89 4.97
CA PRO A 42 -25.90 1.08 4.16
C PRO A 42 -26.43 0.97 2.72
N VAL A 43 -25.52 0.97 1.76
CA VAL A 43 -25.80 0.70 0.35
C VAL A 43 -24.76 -0.25 -0.22
N MET A 44 -25.16 -1.05 -1.20
CA MET A 44 -24.23 -1.76 -2.07
C MET A 44 -24.21 -1.04 -3.42
N VAL A 45 -23.03 -0.98 -4.05
CA VAL A 45 -22.88 -0.40 -5.39
C VAL A 45 -21.96 -1.26 -6.26
N TYR A 46 -22.37 -1.46 -7.50
CA TYR A 46 -21.48 -1.76 -8.62
C TYR A 46 -21.56 -0.56 -9.59
N ALA A 47 -20.40 -0.03 -10.00
CA ALA A 47 -20.34 1.28 -10.64
C ALA A 47 -20.63 1.22 -12.14
N GLY A 48 -21.85 0.82 -12.50
CA GLY A 48 -22.34 0.68 -13.87
C GLY A 48 -23.78 0.19 -13.89
N ASP A 49 -24.31 0.03 -15.10
CA ASP A 49 -25.69 -0.42 -15.31
C ASP A 49 -25.82 -1.94 -15.37
N THR A 50 -24.68 -2.64 -15.47
CA THR A 50 -24.62 -4.10 -15.63
C THR A 50 -23.54 -4.67 -14.72
N VAL A 51 -23.64 -5.94 -14.32
CA VAL A 51 -22.61 -6.61 -13.51
C VAL A 51 -21.41 -7.06 -14.33
N TYR A 52 -21.58 -7.24 -15.63
CA TYR A 52 -20.48 -7.55 -16.54
C TYR A 52 -19.73 -6.27 -16.94
N GLY A 53 -18.42 -6.22 -16.70
CA GLY A 53 -17.59 -5.09 -17.10
C GLY A 53 -17.62 -3.87 -16.17
N SER A 54 -18.39 -3.89 -15.09
CA SER A 54 -18.60 -2.73 -14.20
C SER A 54 -17.60 -2.62 -13.05
N LYS A 55 -16.37 -3.09 -13.26
CA LYS A 55 -15.30 -2.89 -12.26
C LYS A 55 -14.96 -1.41 -12.14
N ALA A 56 -14.81 -0.95 -10.90
CA ALA A 56 -14.40 0.41 -10.61
C ALA A 56 -13.46 0.43 -9.39
N THR A 57 -12.55 1.41 -9.33
CA THR A 57 -11.81 1.70 -8.10
C THR A 57 -12.76 2.23 -7.04
N ILE A 58 -12.36 2.15 -5.76
CA ILE A 58 -13.20 2.66 -4.66
C ILE A 58 -13.49 4.15 -4.84
N THR A 59 -12.53 4.94 -5.29
CA THR A 59 -12.72 6.37 -5.59
C THR A 59 -13.78 6.60 -6.66
N ASN A 60 -13.77 5.81 -7.74
CA ASN A 60 -14.75 5.91 -8.80
C ASN A 60 -16.13 5.41 -8.38
N ALA A 61 -16.20 4.38 -7.52
CA ALA A 61 -17.46 3.92 -6.94
C ALA A 61 -18.09 4.99 -6.02
N VAL A 62 -17.30 5.71 -5.24
CA VAL A 62 -17.75 6.88 -4.46
C VAL A 62 -18.34 7.94 -5.39
N LYS A 63 -17.62 8.31 -6.44
CA LYS A 63 -18.10 9.30 -7.43
C LYS A 63 -19.39 8.87 -8.11
N TYR A 64 -19.51 7.60 -8.43
CA TYR A 64 -20.73 7.04 -9.02
C TYR A 64 -21.96 7.27 -8.12
N LEU A 65 -21.83 7.02 -6.81
CA LEU A 65 -22.90 7.29 -5.84
C LEU A 65 -23.15 8.80 -5.65
N GLN A 66 -22.10 9.61 -5.60
CA GLN A 66 -22.22 11.07 -5.49
C GLN A 66 -22.95 11.67 -6.68
N ASN A 67 -22.71 11.16 -7.89
CA ASN A 67 -23.43 11.57 -9.10
C ASN A 67 -24.93 11.20 -9.06
N GLN A 68 -25.31 10.24 -8.22
CA GLN A 68 -26.72 9.89 -7.94
C GLN A 68 -27.30 10.70 -6.76
N GLY A 69 -26.60 11.70 -6.27
CA GLY A 69 -27.06 12.56 -5.17
C GLY A 69 -26.84 11.96 -3.78
N LYS A 70 -26.05 10.89 -3.63
CA LYS A 70 -25.73 10.28 -2.34
C LYS A 70 -24.58 11.01 -1.66
N THR A 71 -24.65 11.17 -0.35
CA THR A 71 -23.54 11.63 0.47
C THR A 71 -22.84 10.42 1.07
N VAL A 72 -21.71 10.01 0.47
CA VAL A 72 -20.94 8.85 0.92
C VAL A 72 -20.07 9.23 2.10
N ILE A 73 -20.20 8.50 3.21
CA ILE A 73 -19.36 8.71 4.41
C ILE A 73 -18.16 7.77 4.36
N GLY A 74 -18.36 6.50 4.04
CA GLY A 74 -17.26 5.55 3.97
C GLY A 74 -17.71 4.15 3.59
N GLY A 75 -16.74 3.30 3.34
CA GLY A 75 -16.99 1.91 3.02
C GLY A 75 -15.79 1.17 2.47
N THR A 76 -15.99 -0.08 2.08
CA THR A 76 -14.94 -0.98 1.58
C THR A 76 -15.37 -1.68 0.29
N ASN A 77 -14.37 -2.29 -0.39
CA ASN A 77 -14.62 -3.33 -1.37
C ASN A 77 -15.41 -4.49 -0.74
N ALA A 78 -16.10 -5.26 -1.57
CA ALA A 78 -17.00 -6.31 -1.09
C ALA A 78 -16.68 -7.69 -1.70
N ASP A 79 -17.51 -8.17 -2.62
CA ASP A 79 -17.46 -9.56 -3.07
C ASP A 79 -16.24 -9.89 -3.94
N PHE A 80 -15.88 -11.15 -3.97
CA PHE A 80 -14.98 -11.75 -4.94
C PHE A 80 -15.59 -11.67 -6.34
N PHE A 81 -14.78 -11.62 -7.37
CA PHE A 81 -15.25 -11.46 -8.75
C PHE A 81 -14.30 -12.12 -9.76
N VAL A 82 -14.86 -12.36 -10.95
CA VAL A 82 -14.07 -12.84 -12.08
C VAL A 82 -13.27 -11.68 -12.65
N MET A 83 -11.93 -11.74 -12.57
CA MET A 83 -11.03 -10.64 -12.94
C MET A 83 -11.23 -10.13 -14.38
N SER A 84 -11.49 -11.04 -15.34
CA SER A 84 -11.67 -10.70 -16.76
C SER A 84 -12.98 -9.98 -17.07
N SER A 85 -14.08 -10.39 -16.42
CA SER A 85 -15.43 -9.87 -16.69
C SER A 85 -15.95 -8.88 -15.64
N GLY A 86 -15.39 -8.90 -14.44
CA GLY A 86 -15.91 -8.15 -13.31
C GLY A 86 -17.19 -8.72 -12.69
N VAL A 87 -17.69 -9.85 -13.18
CA VAL A 87 -18.92 -10.45 -12.64
C VAL A 87 -18.67 -10.94 -11.20
N PRO A 88 -19.46 -10.48 -10.21
CA PRO A 88 -19.37 -10.95 -8.84
C PRO A 88 -19.66 -12.44 -8.73
N ILE A 89 -18.97 -13.11 -7.83
CA ILE A 89 -19.17 -14.55 -7.59
C ILE A 89 -20.48 -14.78 -6.83
N GLY A 90 -20.77 -13.96 -5.84
CA GLY A 90 -21.93 -14.11 -4.95
C GLY A 90 -23.17 -13.35 -5.39
N LEU A 91 -24.10 -13.32 -4.44
CA LEU A 91 -25.39 -12.65 -4.58
C LEU A 91 -25.24 -11.15 -4.82
N VAL A 92 -26.04 -10.60 -5.72
CA VAL A 92 -26.22 -9.15 -5.88
C VAL A 92 -27.71 -8.83 -5.81
N ILE A 93 -28.10 -8.05 -4.81
CA ILE A 93 -29.42 -7.40 -4.72
C ILE A 93 -29.18 -5.91 -4.70
N ASP A 94 -29.86 -5.17 -5.56
CA ASP A 94 -29.78 -3.71 -5.67
C ASP A 94 -31.18 -3.11 -5.64
N LYS A 95 -31.46 -2.26 -4.66
CA LYS A 95 -32.75 -1.61 -4.44
C LYS A 95 -33.92 -2.62 -4.45
N GLY A 96 -33.73 -3.76 -3.80
CA GLY A 96 -34.71 -4.84 -3.70
C GLY A 96 -34.81 -5.76 -4.92
N THR A 97 -34.15 -5.44 -6.02
CA THR A 97 -34.11 -6.28 -7.23
C THR A 97 -32.98 -7.29 -7.13
N LEU A 98 -33.28 -8.57 -7.36
CA LEU A 98 -32.28 -9.60 -7.57
C LEU A 98 -31.59 -9.33 -8.91
N VAL A 99 -30.31 -8.97 -8.84
CA VAL A 99 -29.47 -8.65 -10.01
C VAL A 99 -28.64 -9.84 -10.45
N SER A 100 -28.12 -10.62 -9.50
CA SER A 100 -27.28 -11.79 -9.78
C SER A 100 -27.38 -12.78 -8.63
N SER A 101 -27.49 -14.08 -8.95
CA SER A 101 -27.66 -15.11 -7.93
C SER A 101 -26.33 -15.42 -7.20
N ASP A 102 -26.43 -16.07 -6.05
CA ASP A 102 -25.29 -16.63 -5.38
C ASP A 102 -24.73 -17.84 -6.14
N ALA A 103 -23.44 -18.07 -6.02
CA ALA A 103 -22.76 -19.27 -6.50
C ALA A 103 -22.35 -20.16 -5.32
N TRP A 104 -23.34 -20.59 -4.52
CA TRP A 104 -23.15 -21.41 -3.32
C TRP A 104 -22.36 -20.71 -2.20
N GLN A 105 -22.39 -19.37 -2.20
CA GLN A 105 -21.72 -18.56 -1.20
C GLN A 105 -22.67 -18.02 -0.14
N TYR A 106 -22.10 -17.57 0.96
CA TYR A 106 -22.80 -16.76 1.93
C TYR A 106 -22.94 -15.33 1.40
N ALA A 107 -23.85 -14.58 1.99
CA ALA A 107 -24.09 -13.20 1.64
C ALA A 107 -24.40 -12.37 2.90
N VAL A 108 -24.16 -11.07 2.79
CA VAL A 108 -24.69 -10.05 3.69
C VAL A 108 -25.76 -9.27 2.94
N GLY A 109 -26.92 -9.11 3.56
CA GLY A 109 -28.00 -8.29 3.06
C GLY A 109 -28.37 -7.20 4.06
N PHE A 110 -28.75 -6.04 3.52
CA PHE A 110 -29.29 -4.93 4.32
C PHE A 110 -30.76 -4.74 3.97
N LYS A 111 -31.60 -4.78 4.99
CA LYS A 111 -33.03 -4.50 4.85
C LYS A 111 -33.28 -3.01 4.68
N LYS A 112 -34.49 -2.62 4.34
CA LYS A 112 -34.89 -1.22 4.16
C LYS A 112 -34.70 -0.36 5.41
N ASP A 113 -34.81 -0.94 6.61
CA ASP A 113 -34.53 -0.29 7.88
C ASP A 113 -33.04 -0.21 8.24
N GLY A 114 -32.15 -0.68 7.34
CA GLY A 114 -30.71 -0.68 7.52
C GLY A 114 -30.17 -1.85 8.36
N THR A 115 -31.03 -2.74 8.88
CA THR A 115 -30.57 -3.94 9.61
C THR A 115 -29.95 -4.95 8.67
N ALA A 116 -28.91 -5.64 9.14
CA ALA A 116 -28.17 -6.63 8.36
C ALA A 116 -28.61 -8.05 8.66
N VAL A 117 -28.57 -8.89 7.62
CA VAL A 117 -28.67 -10.34 7.72
C VAL A 117 -27.45 -10.97 7.07
N ILE A 118 -26.81 -11.92 7.76
CA ILE A 118 -25.71 -12.72 7.22
C ILE A 118 -26.16 -14.18 7.21
N GLY A 119 -26.01 -14.82 6.06
CA GLY A 119 -26.37 -16.23 5.93
C GLY A 119 -26.16 -16.73 4.51
N ARG A 120 -26.58 -17.96 4.28
CA ARG A 120 -26.63 -18.54 2.95
C ARG A 120 -28.03 -18.32 2.38
N PRO A 121 -28.18 -17.55 1.29
CA PRO A 121 -29.52 -17.20 0.76
C PRO A 121 -30.33 -18.41 0.34
N THR A 122 -29.69 -19.42 -0.27
CA THR A 122 -30.32 -20.65 -0.74
C THR A 122 -31.59 -20.37 -1.56
N MET A 123 -31.41 -19.62 -2.65
CA MET A 123 -32.49 -19.25 -3.53
C MET A 123 -32.79 -20.34 -4.55
N GLY A 124 -34.04 -20.69 -4.72
CA GLY A 124 -34.54 -21.52 -5.83
C GLY A 124 -35.00 -20.63 -6.97
N ILE A 125 -34.41 -20.76 -8.14
CA ILE A 125 -34.81 -20.04 -9.36
C ILE A 125 -35.34 -21.05 -10.35
N ARG A 126 -36.55 -20.80 -10.86
CA ARG A 126 -37.26 -21.78 -11.69
C ARG A 126 -38.07 -21.10 -12.77
N VAL A 127 -37.98 -21.62 -13.97
CA VAL A 127 -38.85 -21.23 -15.09
C VAL A 127 -39.86 -22.37 -15.32
N THR A 128 -41.16 -22.09 -15.19
CA THR A 128 -42.23 -23.08 -15.26
C THR A 128 -43.26 -22.66 -16.29
N GLY A 129 -43.61 -23.56 -17.18
CA GLY A 129 -44.69 -23.42 -18.15
C GLY A 129 -45.51 -24.71 -18.28
N ALA A 130 -46.40 -24.76 -19.23
CA ALA A 130 -47.22 -25.96 -19.52
C ALA A 130 -46.36 -27.18 -19.90
N SER A 131 -45.19 -26.94 -20.56
CA SER A 131 -44.25 -27.98 -20.99
C SER A 131 -43.41 -28.56 -19.87
N GLY A 132 -43.39 -27.94 -18.70
CA GLY A 132 -42.59 -28.41 -17.56
C GLY A 132 -41.93 -27.29 -16.77
N SER A 133 -40.93 -27.66 -15.96
CA SER A 133 -40.25 -26.75 -15.07
C SER A 133 -38.72 -26.94 -15.16
N CYS A 134 -38.03 -25.89 -15.51
CA CYS A 134 -36.55 -25.84 -15.56
C CYS A 134 -35.97 -25.15 -14.33
N SER A 135 -35.09 -25.80 -13.61
CA SER A 135 -34.31 -25.21 -12.53
C SER A 135 -33.14 -24.41 -13.12
N VAL A 136 -33.00 -23.17 -12.71
CA VAL A 136 -31.92 -22.28 -13.11
C VAL A 136 -30.82 -22.33 -12.02
N SER A 137 -29.63 -22.72 -12.40
CA SER A 137 -28.51 -22.80 -11.47
C SER A 137 -27.93 -21.42 -11.18
N TYR A 138 -27.89 -20.55 -12.19
CA TYR A 138 -27.25 -19.23 -12.06
C TYR A 138 -28.02 -18.16 -12.82
N PHE A 139 -28.24 -17.03 -12.18
CA PHE A 139 -28.82 -15.84 -12.74
C PHE A 139 -27.79 -14.74 -12.87
N ASN A 140 -27.60 -14.23 -14.09
CA ASN A 140 -26.64 -13.19 -14.44
C ASN A 140 -25.18 -13.52 -14.04
N LYS A 141 -24.79 -14.74 -14.34
CA LYS A 141 -23.41 -15.24 -14.29
C LYS A 141 -22.96 -15.63 -15.70
N THR A 142 -21.65 -15.60 -15.95
CA THR A 142 -21.08 -16.06 -17.23
C THR A 142 -21.32 -17.55 -17.42
N ARG A 143 -21.94 -17.92 -18.55
CA ARG A 143 -22.30 -19.31 -18.84
C ARG A 143 -21.08 -20.21 -18.96
N THR A 144 -21.08 -21.29 -18.18
CA THR A 144 -20.15 -22.43 -18.28
C THR A 144 -20.94 -23.73 -18.43
N THR A 145 -20.31 -24.88 -18.23
CA THR A 145 -20.98 -26.19 -18.23
C THR A 145 -21.65 -26.56 -16.91
N ALA A 146 -21.68 -25.66 -15.92
CA ALA A 146 -22.08 -25.95 -14.56
C ALA A 146 -23.61 -25.98 -14.33
N GLY A 147 -24.45 -25.86 -15.36
CA GLY A 147 -25.90 -25.94 -15.23
C GLY A 147 -26.65 -25.08 -16.22
N ALA A 148 -27.89 -24.72 -15.87
CA ALA A 148 -28.72 -23.77 -16.62
C ALA A 148 -28.50 -22.34 -16.11
N TYR A 149 -28.43 -21.40 -17.03
CA TYR A 149 -28.23 -19.96 -16.79
C TYR A 149 -29.43 -19.17 -17.28
N LEU A 150 -29.74 -18.11 -16.54
CA LEU A 150 -30.73 -17.12 -16.99
C LEU A 150 -30.00 -15.76 -17.00
N LEU A 151 -30.07 -15.06 -18.14
CA LEU A 151 -29.43 -13.75 -18.32
C LEU A 151 -30.50 -12.70 -18.61
N ASP A 152 -30.35 -11.49 -18.05
CA ASP A 152 -31.14 -10.32 -18.41
C ASP A 152 -30.26 -9.11 -18.64
N ARG A 153 -30.85 -7.93 -18.85
CA ARG A 153 -30.11 -6.68 -19.08
C ARG A 153 -29.23 -6.22 -17.92
N ASN A 154 -29.50 -6.70 -16.70
CA ASN A 154 -28.61 -6.41 -15.56
C ASN A 154 -27.27 -7.17 -15.64
N TYR A 155 -27.23 -8.27 -16.42
CA TYR A 155 -25.97 -8.95 -16.75
C TYR A 155 -25.11 -8.10 -17.69
N ASP A 156 -25.62 -7.86 -18.88
CA ASP A 156 -25.05 -6.96 -19.90
C ASP A 156 -26.01 -6.81 -21.08
N GLU A 157 -25.62 -5.98 -22.05
CA GLU A 157 -26.31 -5.83 -23.34
C GLU A 157 -26.15 -7.07 -24.23
N ALA A 158 -25.24 -7.98 -23.93
CA ALA A 158 -24.90 -9.15 -24.71
C ALA A 158 -24.76 -10.39 -23.84
N THR A 159 -24.97 -11.57 -24.43
CA THR A 159 -24.88 -12.86 -23.73
C THR A 159 -23.48 -13.33 -23.42
N HIS A 160 -22.47 -12.83 -24.10
CA HIS A 160 -21.05 -13.21 -23.97
C HIS A 160 -20.79 -14.73 -24.07
N PHE A 161 -21.56 -15.43 -24.93
CA PHE A 161 -21.33 -16.86 -25.14
C PHE A 161 -19.94 -17.11 -25.73
N ALA A 162 -19.22 -18.01 -25.12
CA ALA A 162 -17.89 -18.43 -25.55
C ALA A 162 -17.86 -19.89 -26.07
N ALA A 163 -18.95 -20.64 -25.86
CA ALA A 163 -19.09 -22.04 -26.25
C ALA A 163 -20.49 -22.30 -26.81
N LYS A 164 -20.60 -23.34 -27.64
CA LYS A 164 -21.89 -23.77 -28.18
C LYS A 164 -22.84 -24.22 -27.09
N GLY A 165 -24.12 -23.92 -27.26
CA GLY A 165 -25.17 -24.28 -26.32
C GLY A 165 -26.54 -23.95 -26.85
N SER A 166 -27.56 -24.41 -26.11
CA SER A 166 -28.98 -24.10 -26.38
C SER A 166 -29.40 -22.83 -25.67
N TYR A 167 -30.27 -22.05 -26.31
CA TYR A 167 -30.84 -20.85 -25.68
C TYR A 167 -32.33 -20.69 -26.02
N ILE A 168 -33.06 -20.09 -25.10
CA ILE A 168 -34.51 -19.74 -25.22
C ILE A 168 -34.62 -18.27 -24.81
N VAL A 169 -35.07 -17.43 -25.73
CA VAL A 169 -35.31 -16.00 -25.47
C VAL A 169 -36.72 -15.83 -24.95
N LEU A 170 -36.83 -15.23 -23.78
CA LEU A 170 -38.05 -14.95 -23.07
C LEU A 170 -38.29 -13.45 -23.05
N GLU A 171 -39.50 -13.02 -23.28
CA GLU A 171 -39.92 -11.62 -23.22
C GLU A 171 -40.82 -11.39 -22.02
N ARG A 172 -40.53 -10.33 -21.25
CA ARG A 172 -41.34 -9.96 -20.08
C ARG A 172 -42.65 -9.38 -20.52
N GLU A 173 -43.71 -9.77 -19.82
CA GLU A 173 -45.08 -9.25 -20.08
C GLU A 173 -45.27 -7.88 -19.42
N ASP A 174 -44.55 -7.59 -18.34
CA ASP A 174 -44.63 -6.34 -17.58
C ASP A 174 -43.30 -5.98 -16.94
N SER A 175 -43.26 -4.89 -16.16
CA SER A 175 -42.07 -4.39 -15.46
C SER A 175 -41.93 -4.91 -14.01
N THR A 176 -42.61 -6.00 -13.64
CA THR A 176 -42.50 -6.60 -12.30
C THR A 176 -41.03 -6.86 -11.96
N PRO A 177 -40.47 -6.35 -10.84
CA PRO A 177 -39.08 -6.57 -10.48
C PRO A 177 -38.77 -8.05 -10.24
N VAL A 178 -37.62 -8.50 -10.66
CA VAL A 178 -37.07 -9.80 -10.27
C VAL A 178 -36.69 -9.72 -8.80
N LYS A 179 -37.35 -10.49 -7.95
CA LYS A 179 -37.24 -10.33 -6.49
C LYS A 179 -37.31 -11.67 -5.79
N ALA A 180 -36.53 -11.84 -4.72
CA ALA A 180 -36.65 -13.01 -3.86
C ALA A 180 -38.08 -13.11 -3.28
N GLY A 181 -38.68 -14.28 -3.37
CA GLY A 181 -40.09 -14.52 -3.00
C GLY A 181 -41.10 -14.05 -4.03
N GLY A 182 -40.67 -13.54 -5.19
CA GLY A 182 -41.52 -13.04 -6.25
C GLY A 182 -41.60 -13.94 -7.49
N SER A 183 -42.41 -13.52 -8.45
CA SER A 183 -42.52 -14.17 -9.76
C SER A 183 -42.66 -13.15 -10.87
N VAL A 184 -42.19 -13.51 -12.07
CA VAL A 184 -42.28 -12.69 -13.28
C VAL A 184 -42.87 -13.51 -14.40
N LYS A 185 -43.89 -12.96 -15.11
CA LYS A 185 -44.51 -13.58 -16.29
C LYS A 185 -43.72 -13.28 -17.53
N LEU A 186 -43.44 -14.29 -18.31
CA LEU A 186 -42.62 -14.27 -19.50
C LEU A 186 -43.30 -15.06 -20.63
N LYS A 187 -42.92 -14.74 -21.86
CA LYS A 187 -43.35 -15.47 -23.06
C LYS A 187 -42.14 -15.88 -23.88
N VAL A 188 -42.13 -17.10 -24.37
CA VAL A 188 -41.07 -17.58 -25.27
C VAL A 188 -41.24 -16.91 -26.65
N VAL A 189 -40.24 -16.14 -27.08
CA VAL A 189 -40.25 -15.42 -28.35
C VAL A 189 -39.34 -16.03 -29.42
N SER A 190 -38.24 -16.64 -29.03
CA SER A 190 -37.37 -17.39 -29.92
C SER A 190 -36.51 -18.40 -29.17
N LYS A 191 -35.91 -19.33 -29.90
CA LYS A 191 -34.96 -20.29 -29.37
C LYS A 191 -33.97 -20.75 -30.44
N GLY A 192 -32.87 -21.28 -30.02
CA GLY A 192 -31.87 -21.78 -30.95
C GLY A 192 -30.68 -22.44 -30.26
N THR A 193 -29.67 -22.73 -31.08
CA THR A 193 -28.38 -23.24 -30.63
C THR A 193 -27.26 -22.47 -31.29
N GLY A 194 -26.20 -22.19 -30.57
CA GLY A 194 -25.05 -21.46 -31.11
C GLY A 194 -23.95 -21.18 -30.08
N SER A 195 -22.84 -20.67 -30.60
CA SER A 195 -21.69 -20.25 -29.82
C SER A 195 -21.44 -18.73 -29.88
N SER A 196 -22.16 -18.02 -30.73
CA SER A 196 -21.97 -16.57 -30.87
C SER A 196 -22.75 -15.80 -29.82
N SER A 197 -22.12 -14.76 -29.32
CA SER A 197 -22.79 -13.76 -28.48
C SER A 197 -23.81 -12.98 -29.30
N PHE A 198 -24.97 -12.66 -28.67
CA PHE A 198 -26.00 -11.82 -29.26
C PHE A 198 -26.57 -10.87 -28.21
N ALA A 199 -27.26 -9.84 -28.71
CA ALA A 199 -27.82 -8.80 -27.85
C ALA A 199 -29.00 -9.31 -27.02
N ILE A 200 -29.04 -8.89 -25.75
CA ILE A 200 -30.20 -9.09 -24.86
C ILE A 200 -31.06 -7.81 -24.93
N GLY A 201 -32.31 -7.95 -25.33
CA GLY A 201 -33.25 -6.82 -25.38
C GLY A 201 -33.61 -6.31 -23.98
N GLU A 202 -34.03 -5.06 -23.85
CA GLU A 202 -34.38 -4.44 -22.55
C GLU A 202 -35.43 -5.21 -21.74
N ASN A 203 -36.40 -5.82 -22.41
CA ASN A 203 -37.43 -6.62 -21.77
C ASN A 203 -37.22 -8.12 -21.94
N GLN A 204 -36.03 -8.55 -22.30
CA GLN A 204 -35.74 -9.96 -22.59
C GLN A 204 -34.91 -10.61 -21.49
N MET A 205 -35.13 -11.92 -21.37
CA MET A 205 -34.26 -12.83 -20.62
C MET A 205 -33.86 -13.98 -21.54
N VAL A 206 -32.67 -14.54 -21.30
CA VAL A 206 -32.16 -15.65 -22.08
C VAL A 206 -31.90 -16.82 -21.14
N LEU A 207 -32.75 -17.86 -21.25
CA LEU A 207 -32.52 -19.14 -20.57
C LEU A 207 -31.61 -20.00 -21.45
N THR A 208 -30.49 -20.48 -20.88
CA THR A 208 -29.46 -21.14 -21.68
C THR A 208 -28.69 -22.21 -20.91
N LYS A 209 -28.17 -23.19 -21.66
CA LYS A 209 -27.17 -24.15 -21.16
C LYS A 209 -26.09 -24.40 -22.22
N SER A 210 -24.87 -24.68 -21.82
CA SER A 210 -23.82 -25.14 -22.73
C SER A 210 -24.05 -26.57 -23.19
N ASP A 211 -23.58 -26.89 -24.39
CA ASP A 211 -23.49 -28.28 -24.82
C ASP A 211 -22.63 -29.06 -23.83
N GLY A 212 -23.08 -30.26 -23.44
CA GLY A 212 -22.42 -31.07 -22.43
C GLY A 212 -22.77 -30.71 -20.97
N ALA A 213 -23.50 -29.63 -20.72
CA ALA A 213 -24.01 -29.34 -19.38
C ALA A 213 -25.06 -30.37 -18.96
N ASN A 214 -24.86 -30.92 -17.75
CA ASN A 214 -25.88 -31.83 -17.17
C ASN A 214 -26.98 -31.02 -16.50
N VAL A 215 -28.12 -30.87 -17.21
CA VAL A 215 -29.31 -30.15 -16.72
C VAL A 215 -30.51 -31.07 -16.84
N PRO A 216 -30.75 -31.97 -15.87
CA PRO A 216 -31.86 -32.93 -15.95
C PRO A 216 -33.27 -32.29 -16.05
N SER A 217 -33.38 -31.10 -15.50
CA SER A 217 -34.62 -30.29 -15.53
C SER A 217 -34.78 -29.43 -16.78
N TRP A 218 -33.88 -29.52 -17.77
CA TRP A 218 -34.02 -28.71 -18.99
C TRP A 218 -35.32 -28.99 -19.72
N VAL A 219 -36.06 -27.94 -20.01
CA VAL A 219 -37.29 -27.96 -20.80
C VAL A 219 -37.05 -27.12 -22.05
N ASP A 220 -37.30 -27.71 -23.22
CA ASP A 220 -37.24 -27.02 -24.50
C ASP A 220 -38.59 -26.33 -24.80
N PHE A 221 -38.93 -25.30 -24.03
CA PHE A 221 -40.19 -24.58 -24.15
C PHE A 221 -40.43 -24.14 -25.60
N PRO A 222 -41.64 -24.40 -26.17
CA PRO A 222 -41.97 -23.97 -27.53
C PRO A 222 -42.19 -22.46 -27.60
N VAL A 223 -41.88 -21.87 -28.77
CA VAL A 223 -42.16 -20.47 -29.07
C VAL A 223 -43.67 -20.19 -28.90
N GLY A 224 -43.98 -19.10 -28.20
CA GLY A 224 -45.36 -18.71 -27.89
C GLY A 224 -45.85 -19.18 -26.51
N GLU A 225 -45.14 -20.10 -25.85
CA GLU A 225 -45.54 -20.55 -24.51
C GLU A 225 -45.36 -19.44 -23.48
N GLU A 226 -46.37 -19.28 -22.64
CA GLU A 226 -46.27 -18.43 -21.44
C GLU A 226 -45.61 -19.24 -20.33
N VAL A 227 -44.60 -18.64 -19.70
CA VAL A 227 -43.83 -19.23 -18.59
C VAL A 227 -43.76 -18.26 -17.44
N THR A 228 -43.54 -18.78 -16.24
CA THR A 228 -43.36 -17.97 -15.03
C THR A 228 -41.98 -18.24 -14.46
N LEU A 229 -41.16 -17.16 -14.29
CA LEU A 229 -39.99 -17.18 -13.48
C LEU A 229 -40.38 -17.01 -12.02
N SER A 230 -40.07 -17.97 -11.18
CA SER A 230 -40.30 -17.89 -9.73
C SER A 230 -38.98 -17.95 -8.99
N ILE A 231 -38.84 -17.14 -7.94
CA ILE A 231 -37.66 -17.07 -7.09
C ILE A 231 -38.12 -17.30 -5.65
N THR A 232 -37.67 -18.40 -5.06
CA THR A 232 -37.92 -18.73 -3.65
C THR A 232 -36.69 -18.54 -2.83
N ALA A 233 -36.82 -18.12 -1.59
CA ALA A 233 -35.72 -18.08 -0.61
C ALA A 233 -36.06 -18.99 0.56
N ALA A 234 -35.13 -19.84 0.98
CA ALA A 234 -35.37 -20.73 2.11
C ALA A 234 -35.56 -19.95 3.42
N ASP A 235 -34.87 -18.85 3.61
CA ASP A 235 -35.12 -17.88 4.67
C ASP A 235 -35.87 -16.67 4.09
N PRO A 236 -37.06 -16.36 4.58
CA PRO A 236 -37.88 -15.25 4.10
C PRO A 236 -37.25 -13.87 4.37
N ALA A 237 -36.30 -13.76 5.26
CA ALA A 237 -35.56 -12.50 5.51
C ALA A 237 -34.94 -11.95 4.22
N TRP A 238 -34.53 -12.79 3.29
CA TRP A 238 -33.91 -12.36 2.03
C TRP A 238 -34.90 -11.68 1.07
N SER A 239 -36.19 -11.86 1.24
CA SER A 239 -37.19 -11.13 0.48
C SER A 239 -37.37 -9.67 0.92
N GLU A 240 -36.86 -9.31 2.09
CA GLU A 240 -36.91 -7.96 2.67
C GLU A 240 -35.61 -7.16 2.42
N VAL A 241 -34.63 -7.77 1.79
CA VAL A 241 -33.30 -7.18 1.56
C VAL A 241 -33.33 -6.18 0.41
N GLU A 242 -32.85 -4.99 0.66
CA GLU A 242 -32.69 -3.93 -0.35
C GLU A 242 -31.33 -4.03 -1.07
N TYR A 243 -30.26 -4.35 -0.33
CA TYR A 243 -28.91 -4.48 -0.87
C TYR A 243 -28.26 -5.74 -0.36
N ALA A 244 -27.59 -6.48 -1.22
CA ALA A 244 -26.81 -7.65 -0.82
C ALA A 244 -25.55 -7.83 -1.66
N VAL A 245 -24.51 -8.35 -1.03
CA VAL A 245 -23.29 -8.83 -1.67
C VAL A 245 -22.92 -10.19 -1.11
N GLY A 246 -22.19 -10.98 -1.90
CA GLY A 246 -21.61 -12.25 -1.49
C GLY A 246 -20.34 -12.11 -0.64
N GLY A 247 -19.98 -13.21 0.00
CA GLY A 247 -18.75 -13.33 0.76
C GLY A 247 -18.54 -14.78 1.21
N LYS A 248 -17.44 -15.02 1.89
CA LYS A 248 -17.09 -16.34 2.44
C LYS A 248 -17.34 -16.34 3.95
N LEU A 249 -17.95 -17.41 4.46
CA LEU A 249 -18.22 -17.53 5.90
C LEU A 249 -16.91 -17.48 6.72
N LEU A 250 -16.88 -16.60 7.70
CA LEU A 250 -15.74 -16.41 8.61
C LEU A 250 -16.09 -16.67 10.07
N ILE A 251 -17.28 -16.25 10.51
CA ILE A 251 -17.82 -16.54 11.85
C ILE A 251 -19.26 -17.03 11.69
N ASP A 252 -19.55 -18.17 12.29
CA ASP A 252 -20.89 -18.70 12.43
C ASP A 252 -21.17 -19.00 13.92
N ASP A 253 -22.21 -18.36 14.45
CA ASP A 253 -22.59 -18.46 15.86
C ASP A 253 -21.38 -18.39 16.81
N SER A 254 -20.62 -17.29 16.68
CA SER A 254 -19.40 -17.01 17.47
C SER A 254 -18.24 -17.99 17.29
N THR A 255 -18.32 -18.88 16.30
CA THR A 255 -17.25 -19.84 15.98
C THR A 255 -16.55 -19.42 14.69
N VAL A 256 -15.24 -19.24 14.76
CA VAL A 256 -14.41 -18.91 13.58
C VAL A 256 -14.26 -20.13 12.68
N THR A 257 -14.47 -19.95 11.38
CA THR A 257 -14.28 -20.98 10.36
C THR A 257 -13.54 -20.39 9.16
N THR A 258 -12.62 -21.13 8.57
CA THR A 258 -11.79 -20.67 7.45
C THR A 258 -11.83 -21.65 6.26
N SER A 259 -12.61 -22.72 6.35
CA SER A 259 -12.60 -23.81 5.35
C SER A 259 -13.02 -23.41 3.94
N GLY A 260 -13.81 -22.34 3.82
CA GLY A 260 -14.25 -21.81 2.51
C GLY A 260 -13.45 -20.62 2.00
N ILE A 261 -12.37 -20.23 2.68
CA ILE A 261 -11.62 -19.01 2.37
C ILE A 261 -10.32 -19.36 1.64
N ASP A 262 -10.17 -18.82 0.43
CA ASP A 262 -8.97 -19.02 -0.38
C ASP A 262 -7.75 -18.36 0.29
N ALA A 263 -6.60 -19.04 0.21
CA ALA A 263 -5.36 -18.60 0.86
C ALA A 263 -5.55 -18.22 2.34
N ALA A 264 -6.34 -19.02 3.08
CA ALA A 264 -6.71 -18.74 4.47
C ALA A 264 -5.50 -18.63 5.41
N SER A 265 -4.45 -19.41 5.17
CA SER A 265 -3.21 -19.40 5.95
C SER A 265 -2.23 -18.27 5.58
N SER A 266 -2.43 -17.62 4.45
CA SER A 266 -1.55 -16.53 4.00
C SER A 266 -1.90 -15.22 4.69
N ARG A 267 -0.87 -14.48 5.15
CA ARG A 267 -1.03 -13.12 5.63
C ARG A 267 -1.16 -12.17 4.44
N ARG A 268 -2.21 -11.37 4.45
CA ARG A 268 -2.49 -10.40 3.39
C ARG A 268 -3.43 -9.31 3.89
N ALA A 269 -3.61 -8.26 3.08
CA ALA A 269 -4.70 -7.32 3.28
C ALA A 269 -6.05 -8.08 3.25
N ARG A 270 -6.96 -7.71 4.14
CA ARG A 270 -8.25 -8.38 4.30
C ARG A 270 -9.36 -7.34 4.44
N SER A 271 -10.52 -7.70 3.91
CA SER A 271 -11.77 -6.98 4.15
C SER A 271 -12.81 -7.97 4.68
N ALA A 272 -13.63 -7.54 5.61
CA ALA A 272 -14.65 -8.38 6.23
C ALA A 272 -15.84 -7.55 6.71
N ILE A 273 -16.97 -8.19 6.86
CA ILE A 273 -18.17 -7.62 7.49
C ILE A 273 -18.71 -8.58 8.53
N GLY A 274 -19.06 -8.05 9.70
CA GLY A 274 -19.64 -8.84 10.78
C GLY A 274 -20.83 -8.14 11.41
N VAL A 275 -21.62 -8.91 12.15
CA VAL A 275 -22.78 -8.44 12.90
C VAL A 275 -22.68 -8.92 14.34
N LYS A 276 -22.89 -8.01 15.29
CA LYS A 276 -22.97 -8.30 16.72
C LYS A 276 -24.37 -8.80 17.09
N SER A 277 -24.50 -9.34 18.31
CA SER A 277 -25.79 -9.85 18.80
C SER A 277 -26.88 -8.79 18.92
N ASP A 278 -26.51 -7.53 19.10
CA ASP A 278 -27.43 -6.38 19.16
C ASP A 278 -27.80 -5.79 17.77
N GLY A 279 -27.26 -6.36 16.69
CA GLY A 279 -27.48 -5.88 15.33
C GLY A 279 -26.46 -4.86 14.82
N THR A 280 -25.52 -4.42 15.65
CA THR A 280 -24.44 -3.53 15.22
C THR A 280 -23.60 -4.20 14.14
N VAL A 281 -23.29 -3.47 13.07
CA VAL A 281 -22.50 -3.96 11.94
C VAL A 281 -21.06 -3.45 12.07
N VAL A 282 -20.12 -4.35 11.84
CA VAL A 282 -18.68 -4.05 11.80
C VAL A 282 -18.18 -4.27 10.38
N LEU A 283 -17.72 -3.22 9.73
CA LEU A 283 -17.05 -3.29 8.43
C LEU A 283 -15.56 -3.08 8.67
N TYR A 284 -14.77 -4.11 8.37
CA TYR A 284 -13.36 -4.22 8.75
C TYR A 284 -12.47 -4.26 7.52
N GLU A 285 -11.39 -3.50 7.55
CA GLU A 285 -10.30 -3.56 6.57
C GLU A 285 -8.98 -3.55 7.31
N ILE A 286 -8.03 -4.35 6.86
CA ILE A 286 -6.65 -4.30 7.33
C ILE A 286 -5.70 -4.27 6.14
N ASP A 287 -4.77 -3.33 6.16
CA ASP A 287 -3.68 -3.27 5.20
C ASP A 287 -2.79 -4.53 5.32
N GLY A 288 -2.17 -4.94 4.22
CA GLY A 288 -1.31 -6.13 4.22
C GLY A 288 -0.30 -6.16 3.09
N ASN A 289 0.55 -7.17 3.12
CA ASN A 289 1.62 -7.40 2.14
C ASN A 289 2.63 -6.23 2.03
N GLN A 290 2.75 -5.41 3.07
CA GLN A 290 3.61 -4.23 3.11
C GLN A 290 4.31 -4.21 4.46
N SER A 291 5.52 -4.75 4.55
CA SER A 291 6.22 -4.99 5.82
C SER A 291 6.45 -3.74 6.68
N SER A 292 6.57 -2.57 6.06
CA SER A 292 6.74 -1.27 6.75
C SER A 292 5.41 -0.60 7.11
N VAL A 293 4.29 -1.03 6.53
CA VAL A 293 2.97 -0.44 6.73
C VAL A 293 2.08 -1.38 7.54
N SER A 294 1.88 -2.59 7.03
CA SER A 294 1.09 -3.65 7.65
C SER A 294 1.38 -4.98 6.98
N THR A 295 1.60 -6.02 7.75
CA THR A 295 1.82 -7.38 7.22
C THR A 295 0.51 -8.06 6.85
N GLY A 296 -0.58 -7.64 7.47
CA GLY A 296 -1.90 -8.24 7.28
C GLY A 296 -2.13 -9.48 8.14
N LEU A 297 -3.29 -10.08 7.96
CA LEU A 297 -3.78 -11.20 8.77
C LEU A 297 -4.01 -12.45 7.93
N THR A 298 -3.87 -13.62 8.57
CA THR A 298 -4.48 -14.86 8.10
C THR A 298 -6.00 -14.78 8.28
N ALA A 299 -6.75 -15.67 7.64
CA ALA A 299 -8.21 -15.70 7.81
C ALA A 299 -8.63 -16.05 9.24
N ALA A 300 -7.88 -16.93 9.92
CA ALA A 300 -8.15 -17.26 11.33
C ALA A 300 -7.96 -16.05 12.24
N GLU A 301 -6.86 -15.33 12.09
CA GLU A 301 -6.62 -14.10 12.84
C GLU A 301 -7.69 -13.03 12.57
N LEU A 302 -8.12 -12.86 11.32
CA LEU A 302 -9.22 -11.96 10.98
C LEU A 302 -10.51 -12.35 11.70
N GLY A 303 -10.80 -13.64 11.75
CA GLY A 303 -11.98 -14.16 12.48
C GLY A 303 -11.90 -13.86 13.97
N GLU A 304 -10.75 -14.07 14.60
CA GLU A 304 -10.56 -13.75 16.03
C GLU A 304 -10.66 -12.23 16.28
N GLU A 305 -10.11 -11.38 15.41
CA GLU A 305 -10.28 -9.93 15.51
C GLU A 305 -11.74 -9.49 15.50
N LEU A 306 -12.54 -10.00 14.54
CA LEU A 306 -13.97 -9.67 14.49
C LEU A 306 -14.74 -10.25 15.69
N LYS A 307 -14.34 -11.40 16.17
CA LYS A 307 -14.93 -12.00 17.39
C LYS A 307 -14.62 -11.17 18.62
N GLU A 308 -13.40 -10.68 18.76
CA GLU A 308 -13.02 -9.74 19.85
C GLU A 308 -13.79 -8.42 19.77
N LEU A 309 -14.10 -7.96 18.56
CA LEU A 309 -14.98 -6.80 18.33
C LEU A 309 -16.46 -7.11 18.67
N GLY A 310 -16.81 -8.35 19.02
CA GLY A 310 -18.14 -8.77 19.44
C GLY A 310 -19.01 -9.33 18.32
N CYS A 311 -18.47 -9.61 17.14
CA CYS A 311 -19.23 -10.20 16.06
C CYS A 311 -19.60 -11.65 16.37
N VAL A 312 -20.88 -11.99 16.21
CA VAL A 312 -21.39 -13.36 16.32
C VAL A 312 -21.52 -14.06 14.97
N ARG A 313 -21.62 -13.28 13.88
CA ARG A 313 -21.54 -13.73 12.50
C ARG A 313 -20.69 -12.78 11.67
N ALA A 314 -19.93 -13.33 10.73
CA ALA A 314 -19.09 -12.53 9.83
C ALA A 314 -18.80 -13.24 8.52
N LEU A 315 -18.53 -12.43 7.50
CA LEU A 315 -18.03 -12.85 6.19
C LEU A 315 -16.65 -12.26 5.93
N CYS A 316 -15.77 -13.06 5.36
CA CYS A 316 -14.57 -12.59 4.68
C CYS A 316 -15.00 -12.10 3.28
N LEU A 317 -14.66 -10.87 2.96
CA LEU A 317 -14.83 -10.26 1.65
C LEU A 317 -13.55 -10.44 0.82
N ASP A 318 -13.53 -9.92 -0.40
CA ASP A 318 -12.34 -9.99 -1.25
C ASP A 318 -11.18 -9.23 -0.61
N GLY A 319 -10.00 -9.80 -0.69
CA GLY A 319 -8.81 -9.33 0.00
C GLY A 319 -7.63 -9.07 -0.94
N GLY A 320 -6.43 -9.00 -0.34
CA GLY A 320 -5.22 -8.69 -1.09
C GLY A 320 -5.27 -7.32 -1.74
N GLY A 321 -4.97 -7.25 -3.02
CA GLY A 321 -4.99 -5.98 -3.78
C GLY A 321 -6.35 -5.32 -3.90
N SER A 322 -7.44 -6.06 -3.66
CA SER A 322 -8.81 -5.53 -3.67
C SER A 322 -9.17 -4.77 -2.40
N SER A 323 -8.51 -5.07 -1.26
CA SER A 323 -8.81 -4.42 0.02
C SER A 323 -8.55 -2.93 -0.03
N ALA A 324 -9.58 -2.15 0.25
CA ALA A 324 -9.52 -0.70 0.34
C ALA A 324 -10.66 -0.17 1.21
N MET A 325 -10.39 0.91 1.95
CA MET A 325 -11.42 1.65 2.67
C MET A 325 -11.32 3.14 2.33
N ALA A 326 -12.44 3.73 2.02
CA ALA A 326 -12.59 5.17 1.85
C ALA A 326 -13.41 5.75 3.02
N LEU A 327 -13.11 6.98 3.39
CA LEU A 327 -13.76 7.68 4.50
C LEU A 327 -13.82 9.18 4.24
N ARG A 328 -14.96 9.78 4.50
CA ARG A 328 -15.07 11.22 4.69
C ARG A 328 -14.74 11.55 6.15
N GLN A 329 -13.64 12.25 6.35
CA GLN A 329 -13.28 12.73 7.69
C GLN A 329 -14.33 13.70 8.22
N PRO A 330 -14.62 13.74 9.53
CA PRO A 330 -15.53 14.72 10.09
C PRO A 330 -15.12 16.15 9.71
N GLY A 331 -16.09 16.95 9.27
CA GLY A 331 -15.86 18.32 8.81
C GLY A 331 -15.26 18.44 7.40
N ALA A 332 -15.01 17.34 6.72
CA ALA A 332 -14.58 17.33 5.31
C ALA A 332 -15.77 17.25 4.36
N SER A 333 -15.60 17.81 3.16
CA SER A 333 -16.57 17.71 2.06
C SER A 333 -16.38 16.44 1.22
N GLU A 334 -15.16 15.91 1.16
CA GLU A 334 -14.77 14.85 0.25
C GLU A 334 -14.43 13.55 1.00
N THR A 335 -14.76 12.44 0.35
CA THR A 335 -14.34 11.09 0.76
C THR A 335 -12.97 10.79 0.18
N SER A 336 -12.06 10.25 0.99
CA SER A 336 -10.70 9.91 0.58
C SER A 336 -10.34 8.47 0.96
N LEU A 337 -9.36 7.91 0.25
CA LEU A 337 -8.78 6.61 0.57
C LEU A 337 -7.99 6.74 1.89
N ILE A 338 -8.27 5.85 2.86
CA ILE A 338 -7.58 5.83 4.16
C ILE A 338 -6.75 4.57 4.38
N SER A 339 -6.92 3.57 3.54
CA SER A 339 -6.13 2.34 3.51
C SER A 339 -4.94 2.47 2.55
N SER A 340 -3.99 1.55 2.64
CA SER A 340 -2.84 1.44 1.76
C SER A 340 -2.98 0.19 0.89
N PRO A 341 -3.39 0.32 -0.39
CA PRO A 341 -3.57 -0.84 -1.27
C PRO A 341 -2.28 -1.63 -1.48
N SER A 342 -2.33 -2.94 -1.30
CA SER A 342 -1.15 -3.81 -1.44
C SER A 342 -0.60 -3.91 -2.86
N ASP A 343 -1.41 -3.59 -3.88
CA ASP A 343 -0.95 -3.49 -5.27
C ASP A 343 -0.16 -2.18 -5.55
N GLY A 344 -0.05 -1.28 -4.58
CA GLY A 344 0.54 0.05 -4.77
C GLY A 344 -0.41 1.09 -5.39
N SER A 345 -1.56 0.67 -5.87
CA SER A 345 -2.65 1.49 -6.40
C SER A 345 -4.00 0.82 -6.16
N GLN A 346 -5.08 1.58 -6.28
CA GLN A 346 -6.43 1.04 -6.12
C GLN A 346 -6.74 0.05 -7.24
N ARG A 347 -7.23 -1.14 -6.86
CA ARG A 347 -7.75 -2.12 -7.81
C ARG A 347 -9.19 -1.80 -8.16
N ALA A 348 -9.55 -1.96 -9.43
CA ALA A 348 -10.95 -1.94 -9.85
C ALA A 348 -11.64 -3.23 -9.40
N CYS A 349 -12.61 -3.12 -8.48
CA CYS A 349 -13.38 -4.23 -7.92
C CYS A 349 -14.82 -4.23 -8.43
N ALA A 350 -15.50 -5.37 -8.29
CA ALA A 350 -16.84 -5.55 -8.82
C ALA A 350 -17.89 -4.74 -8.07
N ASN A 351 -17.85 -4.74 -6.75
CA ASN A 351 -18.83 -4.04 -5.93
C ASN A 351 -18.23 -3.58 -4.58
N TYR A 352 -18.99 -2.73 -3.92
CA TYR A 352 -18.60 -2.07 -2.69
C TYR A 352 -19.79 -2.00 -1.72
N ILE A 353 -19.47 -1.93 -0.43
CA ILE A 353 -20.40 -1.57 0.63
C ILE A 353 -20.04 -0.18 1.11
N PHE A 354 -20.97 0.74 1.06
CA PHE A 354 -20.82 2.10 1.57
C PHE A 354 -21.92 2.45 2.57
N PHE A 355 -21.59 3.38 3.46
CA PHE A 355 -22.54 4.05 4.33
C PHE A 355 -22.76 5.48 3.83
N THR A 356 -24.02 5.87 3.72
CA THR A 356 -24.43 7.18 3.21
C THR A 356 -25.21 7.96 4.26
N ALA A 357 -25.03 9.29 4.33
CA ALA A 357 -25.79 10.14 5.21
C ALA A 357 -27.24 10.30 4.72
N ASN A 358 -28.20 10.17 5.63
CA ASN A 358 -29.64 10.30 5.32
C ASN A 358 -30.11 11.75 5.23
N THR A 359 -29.37 12.65 5.88
CA THR A 359 -29.66 14.09 5.89
C THR A 359 -28.55 14.85 5.18
N PRO A 360 -28.87 15.83 4.32
CA PRO A 360 -27.90 16.73 3.76
C PRO A 360 -27.16 17.51 4.85
N ALA A 361 -25.91 17.89 4.58
CA ALA A 361 -25.16 18.82 5.41
C ALA A 361 -25.86 20.20 5.40
N ASP A 362 -26.04 20.82 6.57
CA ASP A 362 -26.65 22.14 6.72
C ASP A 362 -25.61 23.24 7.05
N GLY A 363 -24.35 22.85 7.33
CA GLY A 363 -23.27 23.76 7.68
C GLY A 363 -23.35 24.39 9.06
N VAL A 364 -24.32 23.99 9.87
CA VAL A 364 -24.50 24.49 11.26
C VAL A 364 -23.62 23.64 12.18
N THR A 365 -22.66 24.28 12.85
CA THR A 365 -21.71 23.58 13.72
C THR A 365 -22.42 22.86 14.86
N ALA A 366 -22.27 21.54 14.92
CA ALA A 366 -22.78 20.63 15.93
C ALA A 366 -21.68 19.91 16.70
N HIS A 367 -20.51 19.73 16.07
CA HIS A 367 -19.38 19.01 16.63
C HIS A 367 -18.08 19.75 16.45
N ALA A 368 -17.15 19.58 17.38
CA ALA A 368 -15.75 19.98 17.25
C ALA A 368 -14.93 18.79 16.75
N VAL A 369 -14.04 19.03 15.80
CA VAL A 369 -13.15 18.02 15.22
C VAL A 369 -11.72 18.39 15.55
N LEU A 370 -11.09 17.61 16.42
CA LEU A 370 -9.71 17.80 16.84
C LEU A 370 -8.83 16.80 16.11
N THR A 371 -7.80 17.29 15.42
CA THR A 371 -6.87 16.42 14.67
C THR A 371 -5.44 16.75 15.08
N PRO A 372 -4.73 15.83 15.77
CA PRO A 372 -3.34 16.08 16.15
C PRO A 372 -2.41 15.94 14.95
N SER A 373 -1.33 16.74 14.95
CA SER A 373 -0.27 16.62 13.93
C SER A 373 0.50 15.33 14.06
N TYR A 374 0.61 14.80 15.28
CA TYR A 374 1.24 13.51 15.59
C TYR A 374 0.35 12.69 16.51
N ARG A 375 0.15 11.42 16.19
CA ARG A 375 -0.57 10.47 17.05
C ARG A 375 0.29 9.88 18.15
N TYR A 376 1.58 9.71 17.86
CA TYR A 376 2.56 9.14 18.79
C TYR A 376 3.45 10.26 19.30
N ILE A 377 3.56 10.38 20.61
CA ILE A 377 4.23 11.48 21.28
C ILE A 377 5.19 10.91 22.33
N LEU A 378 6.45 11.34 22.31
CA LEU A 378 7.38 11.02 23.38
C LEU A 378 6.94 11.68 24.68
N PRO A 379 7.17 11.03 25.84
CA PRO A 379 6.96 11.69 27.14
C PRO A 379 7.64 13.06 27.17
N GLY A 380 6.88 14.09 27.60
CA GLY A 380 7.34 15.48 27.67
C GLY A 380 7.34 16.25 26.35
N ALA A 381 7.10 15.62 25.22
CA ALA A 381 7.00 16.27 23.91
C ALA A 381 5.62 16.88 23.67
N SER A 382 5.54 17.77 22.70
CA SER A 382 4.30 18.47 22.35
C SER A 382 3.87 18.18 20.93
N THR A 383 2.56 18.21 20.70
CA THR A 383 1.97 18.18 19.36
C THR A 383 0.94 19.30 19.21
N TRP A 384 0.95 19.95 18.06
CA TRP A 384 -0.10 20.84 17.66
C TRP A 384 -1.31 20.05 17.16
N PHE A 385 -2.51 20.57 17.32
CA PHE A 385 -3.73 20.00 16.76
C PHE A 385 -4.60 21.07 16.11
N SER A 386 -5.27 20.69 15.02
CA SER A 386 -6.24 21.54 14.36
C SER A 386 -7.61 21.39 14.98
N ILE A 387 -8.41 22.45 14.89
CA ILE A 387 -9.83 22.46 15.29
C ILE A 387 -10.63 22.82 14.04
N LYS A 388 -11.56 21.94 13.66
CA LYS A 388 -12.57 22.17 12.63
C LYS A 388 -13.95 22.02 13.25
N GLY A 389 -14.98 22.55 12.57
CA GLY A 389 -16.37 22.26 12.88
C GLY A 389 -16.92 21.18 11.98
N ALA A 390 -17.88 20.44 12.50
CA ALA A 390 -18.73 19.57 11.72
C ALA A 390 -20.19 19.82 12.07
N ASP A 391 -21.07 19.70 11.08
CA ASP A 391 -22.51 19.78 11.33
C ASP A 391 -23.08 18.47 11.89
N ALA A 392 -24.38 18.38 12.09
CA ALA A 392 -25.04 17.20 12.65
C ALA A 392 -24.85 15.95 11.77
N SER A 393 -24.64 16.09 10.47
CA SER A 393 -24.31 15.02 9.52
C SER A 393 -22.81 14.78 9.38
N TYR A 394 -21.98 15.41 10.20
CA TYR A 394 -20.51 15.37 10.15
C TYR A 394 -19.90 15.96 8.87
N GLY A 395 -20.68 16.72 8.11
CA GLY A 395 -20.21 17.54 6.99
C GLY A 395 -19.48 18.81 7.44
N PRO A 396 -18.95 19.61 6.50
CA PRO A 396 -18.23 20.85 6.81
C PRO A 396 -19.08 21.87 7.55
N ALA A 397 -18.51 22.48 8.58
CA ALA A 397 -19.07 23.61 9.30
C ALA A 397 -17.96 24.53 9.83
N GLU A 398 -18.30 25.72 10.30
CA GLU A 398 -17.31 26.61 10.88
C GLU A 398 -16.70 26.03 12.16
N ALA A 399 -15.42 26.32 12.40
CA ALA A 399 -14.75 25.91 13.61
C ALA A 399 -15.42 26.59 14.84
N PRO A 400 -15.74 25.81 15.89
CA PRO A 400 -16.29 26.39 17.11
C PRO A 400 -15.24 27.22 17.87
N SER A 401 -15.68 28.25 18.55
CA SER A 401 -14.84 29.07 19.43
C SER A 401 -15.07 28.72 20.91
N ASP A 402 -14.22 29.32 21.76
CA ASP A 402 -14.36 29.30 23.22
C ASP A 402 -14.40 27.88 23.82
N LEU A 403 -13.65 26.96 23.23
CA LEU A 403 -13.55 25.59 23.72
C LEU A 403 -12.67 25.51 24.98
N ALA A 404 -13.19 24.83 26.01
CA ALA A 404 -12.41 24.39 27.14
C ALA A 404 -11.89 22.95 26.90
N PHE A 405 -10.69 22.67 27.37
CA PHE A 405 -10.02 21.39 27.16
C PHE A 405 -9.81 20.65 28.47
N GLU A 406 -10.00 19.34 28.40
CA GLU A 406 -9.66 18.42 29.48
C GLU A 406 -8.79 17.28 28.93
N VAL A 407 -7.83 16.81 29.71
CA VAL A 407 -6.95 15.69 29.38
C VAL A 407 -7.18 14.57 30.39
N SER A 408 -7.40 13.36 29.86
CA SER A 408 -7.67 12.18 30.71
C SER A 408 -6.44 11.77 31.52
N ASN A 409 -6.68 11.30 32.73
CA ASN A 409 -5.71 10.59 33.59
C ASN A 409 -4.38 11.33 33.84
N ASP A 410 -4.38 12.63 33.84
CA ASP A 410 -3.17 13.47 33.98
C ASP A 410 -2.07 13.13 32.96
N MET A 411 -2.48 12.77 31.76
CA MET A 411 -1.54 12.36 30.68
C MET A 411 -0.81 13.55 30.05
N GLY A 412 -1.22 14.77 30.33
CA GLY A 412 -0.62 15.97 29.79
C GLY A 412 -1.47 17.20 30.02
N THR A 413 -1.12 18.27 29.33
CA THR A 413 -1.79 19.58 29.40
C THR A 413 -2.06 20.12 28.00
N VAL A 414 -3.07 21.00 27.89
CA VAL A 414 -3.36 21.73 26.67
C VAL A 414 -3.23 23.23 26.93
N GLU A 415 -2.48 23.91 26.09
CA GLU A 415 -2.38 25.35 26.02
C GLU A 415 -2.61 25.81 24.58
N GLY A 416 -3.68 26.60 24.34
CA GLY A 416 -4.12 26.93 22.99
C GLY A 416 -4.48 25.67 22.19
N GLN A 417 -3.79 25.45 21.07
CA GLN A 417 -3.92 24.24 20.23
C GLN A 417 -2.69 23.32 20.33
N THR A 418 -2.01 23.35 21.45
CA THR A 418 -0.85 22.50 21.72
C THR A 418 -1.13 21.58 22.90
N PHE A 419 -1.03 20.28 22.66
CA PHE A 419 -1.00 19.27 23.69
C PHE A 419 0.45 18.95 24.05
N THR A 420 0.78 19.00 25.34
CA THR A 420 2.08 18.61 25.87
C THR A 420 1.91 17.36 26.73
N ALA A 421 2.58 16.29 26.33
CA ALA A 421 2.53 15.01 27.07
C ALA A 421 3.22 15.12 28.44
N GLY A 422 2.64 14.45 29.44
CA GLY A 422 3.30 14.16 30.71
C GLY A 422 4.33 13.06 30.57
N GLN A 423 4.80 12.54 31.70
CA GLN A 423 5.84 11.49 31.74
C GLN A 423 5.25 10.05 31.71
N LYS A 424 3.95 9.90 31.85
CA LYS A 424 3.28 8.60 31.82
C LYS A 424 3.08 8.14 30.37
N SER A 425 3.36 6.87 30.10
CA SER A 425 2.99 6.25 28.82
C SER A 425 1.57 5.72 28.85
N GLY A 426 0.88 5.80 27.72
CA GLY A 426 -0.47 5.30 27.55
C GLY A 426 -1.29 6.14 26.57
N SER A 427 -2.57 5.82 26.46
CA SER A 427 -3.53 6.60 25.68
C SER A 427 -3.95 7.86 26.46
N ALA A 428 -3.88 9.00 25.80
CA ALA A 428 -4.43 10.26 26.29
C ALA A 428 -5.62 10.67 25.43
N THR A 429 -6.71 11.08 26.08
CA THR A 429 -7.88 11.67 25.42
C THR A 429 -7.91 13.15 25.76
N VAL A 430 -7.91 13.97 24.72
CA VAL A 430 -8.15 15.42 24.84
C VAL A 430 -9.60 15.67 24.44
N THR A 431 -10.40 16.20 25.36
CA THR A 431 -11.79 16.55 25.13
C THR A 431 -11.92 18.06 25.09
N ALA A 432 -12.62 18.57 24.09
CA ALA A 432 -12.94 20.00 23.95
C ALA A 432 -14.45 20.20 24.03
N SER A 433 -14.90 21.25 24.74
CA SER A 433 -16.31 21.59 24.85
C SER A 433 -16.49 23.07 25.14
N ASN A 434 -17.59 23.66 24.64
CA ASN A 434 -18.07 24.99 25.04
C ASN A 434 -19.49 24.95 25.62
N GLY A 435 -19.96 23.77 26.03
CA GLY A 435 -21.29 23.52 26.56
C GLY A 435 -22.33 23.14 25.52
N SER A 436 -22.21 23.58 24.27
CA SER A 436 -23.13 23.23 23.17
C SER A 436 -22.47 22.35 22.09
N VAL A 437 -21.19 22.52 21.89
CA VAL A 437 -20.38 21.77 20.90
C VAL A 437 -19.26 21.10 21.65
N SER A 438 -18.99 19.85 21.29
CA SER A 438 -17.88 19.06 21.86
C SER A 438 -17.19 18.21 20.82
N GLY A 439 -15.99 17.77 21.15
CA GLY A 439 -15.22 16.85 20.36
C GLY A 439 -14.05 16.29 21.17
N LEU A 440 -13.40 15.28 20.63
CA LEU A 440 -12.25 14.66 21.28
C LEU A 440 -11.21 14.22 20.27
N MET A 441 -9.99 14.04 20.73
CA MET A 441 -8.93 13.31 20.02
C MET A 441 -8.21 12.38 20.97
N ASN A 442 -7.65 11.30 20.41
CA ASN A 442 -6.79 10.39 21.15
C ASN A 442 -5.35 10.49 20.61
N VAL A 443 -4.39 10.49 21.52
CA VAL A 443 -2.96 10.40 21.22
C VAL A 443 -2.34 9.31 22.09
N CYS A 444 -1.24 8.75 21.61
CA CYS A 444 -0.48 7.75 22.34
C CYS A 444 0.83 8.36 22.84
N VAL A 445 0.99 8.45 24.14
CA VAL A 445 2.25 8.83 24.75
C VAL A 445 3.06 7.55 24.94
N THR A 446 4.20 7.44 24.28
CA THR A 446 5.02 6.23 24.33
C THR A 446 6.51 6.54 24.16
N GLY A 447 7.33 5.84 24.94
CA GLY A 447 8.78 5.82 24.80
C GLY A 447 9.28 4.69 23.86
N ASP A 448 8.40 3.96 23.19
CA ASP A 448 8.76 2.89 22.26
C ASP A 448 9.18 3.46 20.89
N VAL A 449 10.38 4.01 20.83
CA VAL A 449 11.02 4.45 19.59
C VAL A 449 11.62 3.23 18.90
N GLN A 450 11.13 2.90 17.72
CA GLN A 450 11.52 1.69 16.98
C GLN A 450 12.61 1.98 15.93
N SER A 451 12.67 3.21 15.42
CA SER A 451 13.75 3.69 14.57
C SER A 451 13.97 5.18 14.74
N ILE A 452 15.17 5.63 14.40
CA ILE A 452 15.55 7.04 14.45
C ILE A 452 16.11 7.41 13.07
N ALA A 453 15.62 8.51 12.51
CA ALA A 453 16.20 9.16 11.34
C ALA A 453 16.84 10.49 11.74
N LEU A 454 17.93 10.86 11.05
CA LEU A 454 18.62 12.11 11.30
C LEU A 454 18.40 13.07 10.14
N GLN A 455 18.23 14.33 10.47
CA GLN A 455 18.06 15.43 9.53
C GLN A 455 18.96 16.61 9.91
N SER A 456 19.20 17.50 8.96
CA SER A 456 19.74 18.82 9.19
C SER A 456 19.03 19.80 8.26
N GLY A 457 18.46 20.87 8.84
CA GLY A 457 17.69 21.84 8.07
C GLY A 457 16.51 21.23 7.31
N GLY A 458 15.86 20.21 7.88
CA GLY A 458 14.74 19.49 7.28
C GLY A 458 15.09 18.48 6.19
N LYS A 459 16.37 18.24 5.92
CA LYS A 459 16.85 17.26 4.93
C LYS A 459 17.50 16.07 5.62
N SER A 460 17.23 14.87 5.12
CA SER A 460 17.82 13.63 5.61
C SER A 460 19.36 13.69 5.53
N VAL A 461 20.01 13.25 6.59
CA VAL A 461 21.49 13.22 6.70
C VAL A 461 21.93 11.78 6.89
N SER A 462 22.80 11.31 5.98
CA SER A 462 23.41 9.98 6.04
C SER A 462 24.91 10.01 6.36
N SER A 463 25.49 11.21 6.39
CA SER A 463 26.87 11.46 6.80
C SER A 463 27.04 12.94 7.16
N VAL A 464 28.02 13.23 7.99
CA VAL A 464 28.42 14.60 8.31
C VAL A 464 29.83 14.85 7.76
N SER A 465 29.99 15.92 7.01
CA SER A 465 31.30 16.40 6.58
C SER A 465 31.38 17.90 6.86
N VAL A 466 32.34 18.29 7.69
CA VAL A 466 32.52 19.68 8.15
C VAL A 466 34.00 20.03 8.22
N LYS A 467 34.32 21.32 8.15
CA LYS A 467 35.68 21.82 8.39
C LYS A 467 36.02 21.77 9.88
N PRO A 468 37.29 21.67 10.25
CA PRO A 468 37.69 21.82 11.64
C PRO A 468 37.10 23.09 12.27
N GLY A 469 36.52 22.93 13.47
CA GLY A 469 35.93 24.03 14.23
C GLY A 469 34.50 24.43 13.80
N GLN A 470 33.94 23.87 12.72
CA GLN A 470 32.59 24.15 12.29
C GLN A 470 31.56 23.28 13.01
N SER A 471 30.34 23.78 13.04
CA SER A 471 29.20 23.09 13.64
C SER A 471 28.12 22.76 12.60
N ILE A 472 27.38 21.69 12.86
CA ILE A 472 26.19 21.30 12.15
C ILE A 472 25.08 20.95 13.17
N ASP A 473 23.90 21.46 12.95
CA ASP A 473 22.71 21.16 13.75
C ASP A 473 21.97 19.95 13.17
N LEU A 474 21.81 18.91 13.98
CA LEU A 474 21.16 17.67 13.60
C LEU A 474 19.85 17.51 14.39
N ASP A 475 18.79 17.22 13.69
CA ASP A 475 17.49 16.89 14.26
C ASP A 475 17.32 15.37 14.30
N ALA A 476 16.82 14.82 15.41
CA ALA A 476 16.46 13.42 15.53
C ALA A 476 14.95 13.23 15.36
N LEU A 477 14.59 12.34 14.48
CA LEU A 477 13.19 11.95 14.25
C LEU A 477 12.99 10.53 14.76
N GLY A 478 12.20 10.37 15.82
CA GLY A 478 11.77 9.07 16.31
C GLY A 478 10.58 8.55 15.51
N TYR A 479 10.54 7.24 15.29
CA TYR A 479 9.44 6.56 14.63
C TYR A 479 8.90 5.43 15.47
N HIS A 480 7.58 5.31 15.51
CA HIS A 480 6.84 4.21 16.11
C HIS A 480 5.88 3.64 15.07
N LEU A 481 5.90 2.32 14.86
CA LEU A 481 5.09 1.64 13.83
C LEU A 481 5.19 2.29 12.43
N GLY A 482 6.38 2.76 12.06
CA GLY A 482 6.63 3.45 10.80
C GLY A 482 6.13 4.88 10.73
N GLN A 483 5.59 5.44 11.81
CA GLN A 483 5.09 6.80 11.87
C GLN A 483 6.00 7.70 12.72
N LYS A 484 6.18 8.92 12.23
CA LYS A 484 6.96 9.95 12.92
C LYS A 484 6.28 10.32 14.24
N MET A 485 7.07 10.40 15.30
CA MET A 485 6.64 10.79 16.63
C MET A 485 6.88 12.29 16.87
N ALA A 486 6.04 12.89 17.69
CA ALA A 486 6.38 14.18 18.27
C ALA A 486 7.52 13.98 19.28
N SER A 487 8.60 14.73 19.13
CA SER A 487 9.80 14.64 19.95
C SER A 487 10.53 15.98 19.99
N THR A 488 11.52 16.07 20.85
CA THR A 488 12.50 17.18 20.90
C THR A 488 13.90 16.59 20.82
N ASP A 489 14.88 17.33 20.32
CA ASP A 489 16.26 16.85 20.21
C ASP A 489 16.86 16.48 21.56
N THR A 490 16.45 17.17 22.62
CA THR A 490 16.88 16.89 24.00
C THR A 490 16.33 15.59 24.58
N ALA A 491 15.34 14.96 23.92
CA ALA A 491 14.83 13.64 24.32
C ALA A 491 15.80 12.51 23.97
N PHE A 492 16.70 12.74 23.02
CA PHE A 492 17.66 11.78 22.53
C PHE A 492 19.03 11.93 23.19
N THR A 493 19.76 10.84 23.23
CA THR A 493 21.17 10.86 23.68
C THR A 493 22.07 10.89 22.46
N TRP A 494 22.93 11.86 22.42
CA TRP A 494 23.89 12.08 21.34
C TRP A 494 25.30 11.75 21.80
N THR A 495 26.02 11.00 20.97
CA THR A 495 27.43 10.69 21.20
C THR A 495 28.22 10.75 19.90
N VAL A 496 29.49 11.00 20.00
CA VAL A 496 30.40 11.04 18.87
C VAL A 496 31.72 10.36 19.24
N THR A 497 32.39 9.78 18.25
CA THR A 497 33.70 9.16 18.45
C THR A 497 34.68 10.16 19.08
N ASN A 498 35.41 9.69 20.06
CA ASN A 498 36.35 10.52 20.81
C ASN A 498 37.41 11.16 19.88
N GLY A 499 37.67 12.44 20.06
CA GLY A 499 38.72 13.19 19.33
C GLY A 499 38.28 13.82 18.00
N ILE A 500 37.07 13.56 17.49
CA ILE A 500 36.63 14.22 16.24
C ILE A 500 35.85 15.51 16.48
N GLY A 501 35.40 15.74 17.71
CA GLY A 501 34.60 16.88 18.08
C GLY A 501 33.72 16.57 19.27
N SER A 502 32.68 17.37 19.45
CA SER A 502 31.66 17.21 20.50
C SER A 502 30.26 17.36 19.91
N VAL A 503 29.31 16.72 20.51
CA VAL A 503 27.89 16.91 20.21
C VAL A 503 27.17 17.27 21.51
N ASP A 504 26.30 18.27 21.45
CA ASP A 504 25.52 18.67 22.61
C ASP A 504 24.19 17.91 22.74
N GLU A 505 23.45 18.19 23.79
CA GLU A 505 22.16 17.53 24.05
C GLU A 505 21.06 17.87 23.03
N LYS A 506 21.27 18.90 22.22
CA LYS A 506 20.35 19.33 21.16
C LYS A 506 20.72 18.77 19.79
N GLY A 507 21.79 17.98 19.69
CA GLY A 507 22.23 17.43 18.44
C GLY A 507 23.17 18.32 17.63
N VAL A 508 23.67 19.42 18.20
CA VAL A 508 24.64 20.26 17.52
C VAL A 508 26.03 19.63 17.64
N PHE A 509 26.54 19.13 16.53
CA PHE A 509 27.88 18.62 16.42
C PHE A 509 28.87 19.77 16.10
N THR A 510 29.89 19.92 16.88
CA THR A 510 31.01 20.86 16.64
C THR A 510 32.26 20.08 16.41
N ALA A 511 32.86 20.24 15.23
CA ALA A 511 34.11 19.57 14.86
C ALA A 511 35.29 20.03 15.69
N GLY A 512 36.21 19.13 15.96
CA GLY A 512 37.52 19.44 16.59
C GLY A 512 38.39 20.25 15.65
N SER A 513 39.62 20.59 16.13
CA SER A 513 40.56 21.42 15.41
C SER A 513 41.40 20.67 14.37
N SER A 514 41.32 19.34 14.32
CA SER A 514 42.14 18.49 13.45
C SER A 514 41.25 17.69 12.49
N MET A 515 41.85 17.34 11.34
CA MET A 515 41.19 16.38 10.41
C MET A 515 41.04 15.03 11.09
N ALA A 516 39.85 14.49 11.04
CA ALA A 516 39.51 13.21 11.68
C ALA A 516 38.27 12.60 11.07
N SER A 517 38.10 11.31 11.22
CA SER A 517 36.86 10.61 10.88
C SER A 517 36.36 9.75 12.04
N GLY A 518 35.08 9.53 12.11
CA GLY A 518 34.43 8.71 13.15
C GLY A 518 32.95 8.56 12.92
N THR A 519 32.22 8.34 14.00
CA THR A 519 30.78 8.08 13.97
C THR A 519 30.06 8.97 14.99
N LEU A 520 28.97 9.56 14.56
CA LEU A 520 28.00 10.21 15.43
C LEU A 520 26.81 9.27 15.62
N THR A 521 26.39 9.10 16.87
CA THR A 521 25.28 8.21 17.23
C THR A 521 24.24 8.99 18.01
N CYS A 522 23.00 8.86 17.57
CA CYS A 522 21.81 9.31 18.28
C CYS A 522 21.04 8.09 18.80
N SER A 523 20.62 8.10 20.05
CA SER A 523 19.92 6.97 20.65
C SER A 523 18.74 7.40 21.52
N TYR A 524 17.77 6.52 21.63
CA TYR A 524 16.68 6.57 22.60
C TYR A 524 16.46 5.15 23.13
N GLY A 525 16.68 4.92 24.41
CA GLY A 525 16.69 3.58 24.96
C GLY A 525 17.69 2.67 24.22
N ASN A 526 17.19 1.57 23.68
CA ASN A 526 18.00 0.62 22.91
C ASN A 526 18.05 0.92 21.39
N THR A 527 17.28 1.89 20.92
CA THR A 527 17.24 2.26 19.49
C THR A 527 18.32 3.27 19.17
N ARG A 528 19.04 3.04 18.09
CA ARG A 528 20.19 3.86 17.68
C ARG A 528 20.16 4.16 16.20
N ALA A 529 20.62 5.36 15.83
CA ALA A 529 21.00 5.74 14.48
C ALA A 529 22.44 6.24 14.51
N SER A 530 23.27 5.75 13.62
CA SER A 530 24.68 6.14 13.54
C SER A 530 25.00 6.55 12.12
N ILE A 531 25.73 7.67 11.99
CA ILE A 531 26.20 8.20 10.71
C ILE A 531 27.70 8.48 10.77
N PRO A 532 28.43 8.30 9.64
CA PRO A 532 29.81 8.67 9.57
C PRO A 532 29.99 10.19 9.65
N VAL A 533 31.09 10.59 10.31
CA VAL A 533 31.51 11.99 10.44
C VAL A 533 32.91 12.14 9.89
N ASN A 534 33.10 13.08 8.98
CA ASN A 534 34.37 13.44 8.39
C ASN A 534 34.69 14.91 8.67
N VAL A 535 35.72 15.17 9.40
CA VAL A 535 36.22 16.52 9.70
C VAL A 535 37.38 16.85 8.77
N GLY A 536 37.19 17.85 7.91
CA GLY A 536 38.19 18.28 6.94
C GLY A 536 38.39 17.35 5.73
N MET A 537 37.60 16.27 5.63
CA MET A 537 37.65 15.31 4.52
C MET A 537 36.40 15.46 3.67
N GLY A 538 36.58 15.98 2.44
CA GLY A 538 35.43 16.25 1.54
C GLY A 538 34.54 17.35 2.11
N ASP A 539 34.68 18.54 1.62
CA ASP A 539 34.00 19.71 2.15
C ASP A 539 32.65 19.93 1.53
N PRO A 540 31.52 19.65 2.24
CA PRO A 540 30.20 19.92 1.69
C PRO A 540 29.89 21.41 1.54
N GLN A 541 30.68 22.30 2.14
CA GLN A 541 30.49 23.75 1.99
C GLN A 541 31.03 24.27 0.65
N ASP A 542 31.98 23.53 0.06
CA ASP A 542 32.45 23.79 -1.31
C ASP A 542 31.75 22.89 -2.33
N ALA A 543 30.64 22.26 -1.94
CA ALA A 543 29.83 21.40 -2.79
C ALA A 543 28.58 22.11 -3.25
N SER A 544 28.24 21.98 -4.52
CA SER A 544 26.93 22.34 -5.09
C SER A 544 26.17 21.05 -5.41
N PHE A 545 25.06 20.80 -4.69
CA PHE A 545 24.25 19.63 -4.98
C PHE A 545 23.43 19.89 -6.25
N VAL A 546 23.62 19.04 -7.25
CA VAL A 546 22.77 19.01 -8.43
C VAL A 546 21.46 18.32 -8.09
N SER A 547 21.51 17.14 -7.51
CA SER A 547 20.34 16.45 -6.98
C SER A 547 20.68 15.37 -5.98
N THR A 548 19.88 15.30 -4.91
CA THR A 548 19.87 14.21 -3.94
C THR A 548 18.72 13.23 -4.18
N PHE A 549 17.76 13.58 -5.06
CA PHE A 549 16.53 12.83 -5.36
C PHE A 549 15.62 12.57 -4.15
N GLU A 550 15.78 13.34 -3.08
CA GLU A 550 14.93 13.19 -1.90
C GLU A 550 13.48 13.68 -2.15
N ASP A 551 13.31 14.70 -2.99
CA ASP A 551 12.04 15.36 -3.23
C ASP A 551 11.47 15.16 -4.65
N GLY A 552 12.06 14.29 -5.48
CA GLY A 552 11.57 14.06 -6.85
C GLY A 552 12.67 13.64 -7.85
N LEU A 553 12.48 14.01 -9.10
CA LEU A 553 13.40 13.66 -10.20
C LEU A 553 14.61 14.62 -10.34
N GLY A 554 14.78 15.59 -9.44
CA GLY A 554 15.90 16.52 -9.45
C GLY A 554 15.97 17.42 -10.70
N GLY A 555 14.85 17.63 -11.39
CA GLY A 555 14.81 18.39 -12.65
C GLY A 555 15.35 17.64 -13.87
N PHE A 556 15.59 16.31 -13.75
CA PHE A 556 16.01 15.50 -14.89
C PHE A 556 14.85 15.14 -15.81
N THR A 557 15.15 15.15 -17.09
CA THR A 557 14.32 14.60 -18.18
C THR A 557 15.15 13.63 -18.99
N ALA A 558 14.51 12.74 -19.74
CA ALA A 558 15.19 11.73 -20.54
C ALA A 558 14.84 11.87 -22.03
N SER A 559 15.72 11.39 -22.90
CA SER A 559 15.41 11.19 -24.31
C SER A 559 14.27 10.21 -24.51
N GLU A 560 13.66 10.25 -25.71
CA GLU A 560 12.53 9.39 -26.08
C GLU A 560 12.83 7.90 -25.84
N GLY A 561 11.85 7.16 -25.36
CA GLY A 561 11.99 5.74 -25.06
C GLY A 561 12.56 5.41 -23.67
N VAL A 562 12.91 6.41 -22.86
CA VAL A 562 13.39 6.24 -21.50
C VAL A 562 12.41 6.85 -20.51
N SER A 563 11.97 6.08 -19.54
CA SER A 563 11.09 6.55 -18.47
C SER A 563 11.88 6.79 -17.18
N LEU A 564 11.60 7.92 -16.52
CA LEU A 564 12.21 8.29 -15.24
C LEU A 564 11.22 8.12 -14.10
N SER A 565 11.70 7.59 -13.00
CA SER A 565 10.94 7.49 -11.75
C SER A 565 11.85 7.70 -10.55
N ARG A 566 11.29 8.21 -9.46
CA ARG A 566 11.95 8.18 -8.15
C ARG A 566 11.64 6.84 -7.48
N VAL A 567 12.64 6.16 -6.98
CA VAL A 567 12.51 4.89 -6.26
C VAL A 567 12.99 5.06 -4.82
N THR A 568 12.38 4.32 -3.90
CA THR A 568 12.58 4.50 -2.45
C THR A 568 12.89 3.20 -1.71
N ASP A 569 12.89 2.05 -2.40
CA ASP A 569 13.28 0.82 -1.75
C ASP A 569 14.78 0.85 -1.40
N TYR A 570 15.14 0.29 -0.24
CA TYR A 570 16.48 0.45 0.33
C TYR A 570 17.62 -0.15 -0.51
N THR A 571 17.32 -1.10 -1.40
CA THR A 571 18.31 -1.67 -2.33
C THR A 571 18.56 -0.76 -3.52
N SER A 572 17.59 0.04 -3.88
CA SER A 572 17.62 0.98 -5.01
C SER A 572 18.05 2.39 -4.63
N VAL A 573 18.41 2.64 -3.36
CA VAL A 573 18.88 3.94 -2.86
C VAL A 573 20.28 3.81 -2.29
N ALA A 574 21.22 4.64 -2.74
CA ALA A 574 22.58 4.67 -2.22
C ALA A 574 22.67 5.50 -0.93
N ARG A 575 22.01 6.65 -0.90
CA ARG A 575 22.00 7.60 0.22
C ARG A 575 20.60 8.18 0.41
N GLY A 576 20.23 8.49 1.67
CA GLY A 576 18.94 9.10 1.96
C GLY A 576 17.76 8.15 1.72
N THR A 577 16.65 8.68 1.19
CA THR A 577 15.38 7.98 1.03
C THR A 577 14.93 7.78 -0.41
N GLY A 578 15.61 8.37 -1.38
CA GLY A 578 15.23 8.26 -2.78
C GLY A 578 16.41 8.30 -3.75
N SER A 579 16.23 7.69 -4.90
CA SER A 579 17.16 7.75 -6.03
C SER A 579 16.40 7.87 -7.34
N LEU A 580 17.08 8.26 -8.42
CA LEU A 580 16.54 8.30 -9.76
C LEU A 580 16.71 6.94 -10.44
N LYS A 581 15.63 6.39 -11.02
CA LYS A 581 15.66 5.22 -11.88
C LYS A 581 15.27 5.61 -13.31
N ALA A 582 16.16 5.38 -14.25
CA ALA A 582 15.89 5.43 -15.69
C ALA A 582 15.67 4.00 -16.19
N LEU A 583 14.54 3.75 -16.86
CA LEU A 583 14.15 2.44 -17.37
C LEU A 583 13.95 2.53 -18.90
N TRP A 584 14.52 1.58 -19.64
CA TRP A 584 14.40 1.53 -21.11
C TRP A 584 14.47 0.09 -21.64
N ASP A 585 14.16 -0.06 -22.94
CA ASP A 585 14.41 -1.30 -23.67
C ASP A 585 15.87 -1.37 -24.13
N GLY A 586 16.69 -2.11 -23.38
CA GLY A 586 18.12 -2.28 -23.67
C GLY A 586 18.43 -3.21 -24.83
N GLU A 587 17.44 -3.89 -25.41
CA GLU A 587 17.64 -4.68 -26.65
C GLU A 587 17.66 -3.75 -27.88
N SER A 588 16.83 -2.71 -27.89
CA SER A 588 16.66 -1.79 -29.02
C SER A 588 17.37 -0.46 -28.88
N THR A 589 17.77 -0.07 -27.65
CA THR A 589 18.36 1.24 -27.35
C THR A 589 19.82 1.08 -26.93
N ASP A 590 20.74 1.69 -27.67
CA ASP A 590 22.18 1.63 -27.41
C ASP A 590 22.67 2.74 -26.49
N GLY A 591 21.98 3.86 -26.41
CA GLY A 591 22.32 4.98 -25.59
C GLY A 591 21.19 5.98 -25.42
N PHE A 592 21.28 6.82 -24.41
CA PHE A 592 20.31 7.89 -24.13
C PHE A 592 20.93 9.03 -23.35
N THR A 593 20.27 10.17 -23.36
CA THR A 593 20.67 11.36 -22.62
C THR A 593 19.68 11.63 -21.47
N LEU A 594 20.21 11.92 -20.31
CA LEU A 594 19.51 12.49 -19.17
C LEU A 594 19.86 13.97 -19.10
N SER A 595 18.89 14.83 -19.42
CA SER A 595 19.08 16.28 -19.36
C SER A 595 18.73 16.79 -17.97
N ALA A 596 19.65 17.51 -17.34
CA ALA A 596 19.43 18.15 -16.05
C ALA A 596 18.99 19.61 -16.21
N SER A 597 18.31 20.15 -15.22
CA SER A 597 18.26 21.60 -15.05
C SER A 597 19.69 22.11 -14.91
N PRO A 598 20.12 23.14 -15.66
CA PRO A 598 21.51 23.60 -15.63
C PRO A 598 21.95 23.95 -14.20
N ALA A 599 23.07 23.39 -13.76
CA ALA A 599 23.66 23.66 -12.47
C ALA A 599 25.01 24.37 -12.65
N ASP A 600 25.28 25.37 -11.82
CA ASP A 600 26.52 26.15 -11.87
C ASP A 600 27.73 25.25 -11.62
N ALA A 601 28.59 25.17 -12.61
CA ALA A 601 29.85 24.42 -12.58
C ALA A 601 31.11 25.32 -12.61
N ALA A 602 30.91 26.64 -12.67
CA ALA A 602 32.02 27.57 -12.59
C ALA A 602 32.79 27.36 -11.28
N ASP A 603 34.13 27.34 -11.35
CA ASP A 603 35.01 27.11 -10.23
C ASP A 603 34.91 25.71 -9.59
N MET A 604 34.04 24.83 -10.08
CA MET A 604 33.98 23.42 -9.66
C MET A 604 35.10 22.61 -10.31
N LYS A 605 35.59 21.61 -9.60
CA LYS A 605 36.72 20.76 -10.06
C LYS A 605 36.28 19.35 -10.40
N TYR A 606 35.24 18.84 -9.72
CA TYR A 606 34.83 17.44 -9.83
C TYR A 606 33.32 17.32 -9.84
N LEU A 607 32.80 16.37 -10.64
CA LEU A 607 31.46 15.84 -10.55
C LEU A 607 31.51 14.45 -9.97
N THR A 608 30.74 14.20 -8.94
CA THR A 608 30.66 12.90 -8.27
C THR A 608 29.21 12.45 -8.19
N LEU A 609 28.93 11.18 -8.43
CA LEU A 609 27.62 10.58 -8.31
C LEU A 609 27.70 9.11 -7.90
N TRP A 610 26.61 8.57 -7.37
CA TRP A 610 26.44 7.13 -7.20
C TRP A 610 25.67 6.58 -8.37
N ALA A 611 26.13 5.43 -8.90
CA ALA A 611 25.49 4.75 -10.02
C ALA A 611 25.42 3.23 -9.81
N ARG A 612 24.33 2.65 -10.31
CA ARG A 612 24.12 1.21 -10.39
C ARG A 612 23.32 0.92 -11.66
N SER A 613 23.64 -0.15 -12.37
CA SER A 613 22.84 -0.60 -13.51
C SER A 613 22.16 -1.94 -13.22
N GLU A 614 21.05 -2.18 -13.90
CA GLU A 614 20.29 -3.43 -13.87
C GLU A 614 20.08 -3.94 -15.29
N ASN A 615 20.39 -5.21 -15.52
CA ASN A 615 20.17 -5.90 -16.82
C ASN A 615 20.89 -5.27 -18.02
N THR A 616 21.92 -4.48 -17.77
CA THR A 616 22.73 -3.83 -18.80
C THR A 616 24.10 -3.46 -18.25
N HIS A 617 25.07 -3.34 -19.15
CA HIS A 617 26.35 -2.70 -18.90
C HIS A 617 26.48 -1.47 -19.76
N GLY A 618 27.13 -0.44 -19.26
CA GLY A 618 27.32 0.78 -20.01
C GLY A 618 28.22 1.77 -19.33
N THR A 619 28.58 2.83 -20.03
CA THR A 619 29.42 3.91 -19.56
C THR A 619 28.61 5.18 -19.42
N LEU A 620 28.97 6.00 -18.44
CA LEU A 620 28.41 7.32 -18.22
C LEU A 620 29.41 8.40 -18.59
N THR A 621 28.90 9.43 -19.25
CA THR A 621 29.66 10.65 -19.59
C THR A 621 28.88 11.84 -19.04
N ALA A 622 29.55 12.70 -18.31
CA ALA A 622 28.99 13.96 -17.83
C ALA A 622 29.04 15.02 -18.96
N VAL A 623 27.97 15.79 -19.06
CA VAL A 623 27.81 16.82 -20.10
C VAL A 623 27.77 18.21 -19.45
N PHE A 624 28.57 19.10 -19.95
CA PHE A 624 28.70 20.48 -19.51
C PHE A 624 28.56 21.44 -20.70
N THR A 625 28.41 22.71 -20.41
CA THR A 625 28.52 23.78 -21.40
C THR A 625 29.52 24.84 -20.94
N ASP A 626 30.22 25.41 -21.90
CA ASP A 626 31.03 26.61 -21.70
C ASP A 626 30.20 27.92 -21.74
N ALA A 627 30.86 29.06 -21.62
CA ALA A 627 30.21 30.37 -21.61
C ALA A 627 29.54 30.72 -22.94
N GLU A 628 29.99 30.15 -24.04
CA GLU A 628 29.43 30.29 -25.40
C GLU A 628 28.33 29.29 -25.70
N GLY A 629 28.06 28.35 -24.77
CA GLY A 629 27.04 27.31 -24.91
C GLY A 629 27.53 26.08 -25.70
N ASN A 630 28.82 25.93 -25.94
CA ASN A 630 29.36 24.73 -26.57
C ASN A 630 29.39 23.58 -25.57
N GLU A 631 29.13 22.36 -26.04
CA GLU A 631 29.13 21.16 -25.22
C GLU A 631 30.57 20.74 -24.89
N LEU A 632 30.78 20.43 -23.63
CA LEU A 632 31.99 19.84 -23.07
C LEU A 632 31.61 18.54 -22.38
N THR A 633 32.44 17.51 -22.49
CA THR A 633 32.14 16.21 -21.89
C THR A 633 33.28 15.72 -20.99
N ALA A 634 32.91 14.93 -19.99
CA ALA A 634 33.85 14.25 -19.11
C ALA A 634 33.39 12.81 -18.84
N PRO A 635 34.24 11.79 -19.15
CA PRO A 635 33.89 10.42 -18.87
C PRO A 635 33.87 10.13 -17.37
N LEU A 636 32.82 9.48 -16.90
CA LEU A 636 32.74 9.01 -15.52
C LEU A 636 33.38 7.62 -15.40
N SER A 637 32.75 6.59 -15.74
CA SER A 637 33.20 5.23 -15.98
C SER A 637 31.98 4.28 -16.03
N ALA A 638 32.20 2.97 -16.06
CA ALA A 638 31.11 2.02 -16.13
C ALA A 638 30.32 1.95 -14.81
N ALA A 639 29.01 2.06 -14.88
CA ALA A 639 28.13 1.69 -13.79
C ALA A 639 28.17 0.18 -13.58
N THR A 640 28.21 -0.28 -12.31
CA THR A 640 28.26 -1.70 -11.98
C THR A 640 26.86 -2.31 -11.81
N VAL A 641 26.65 -3.52 -12.33
CA VAL A 641 25.43 -4.29 -12.10
C VAL A 641 25.37 -4.95 -10.73
N ASN A 642 26.52 -5.07 -10.04
CA ASN A 642 26.64 -5.81 -8.77
C ASN A 642 26.43 -4.95 -7.52
N GLY A 643 26.11 -3.68 -7.67
CA GLY A 643 25.86 -2.78 -6.57
C GLY A 643 26.15 -1.33 -6.88
N TRP A 644 25.95 -0.50 -5.88
CA TRP A 644 26.23 0.92 -5.97
C TRP A 644 27.72 1.22 -6.00
N LYS A 645 28.13 2.09 -6.88
CA LYS A 645 29.51 2.59 -6.98
C LYS A 645 29.50 4.10 -7.12
N GLN A 646 30.42 4.75 -6.43
CA GLN A 646 30.66 6.17 -6.58
C GLN A 646 31.56 6.42 -7.79
N LEU A 647 31.13 7.27 -8.69
CA LEU A 647 31.83 7.65 -9.91
C LEU A 647 32.21 9.11 -9.84
N THR A 648 33.39 9.46 -10.37
CA THR A 648 33.89 10.83 -10.40
C THR A 648 34.46 11.17 -11.77
N ALA A 649 34.18 12.38 -12.24
CA ALA A 649 34.80 12.96 -13.42
C ALA A 649 35.38 14.34 -13.08
N PRO A 650 36.54 14.76 -13.66
CA PRO A 650 36.97 16.13 -13.58
C PRO A 650 36.02 17.02 -14.37
N VAL A 651 35.69 18.19 -13.85
CA VAL A 651 34.93 19.21 -14.60
C VAL A 651 35.85 19.74 -15.69
N PRO A 652 35.41 19.75 -16.97
CA PRO A 652 36.22 20.24 -18.08
C PRO A 652 36.63 21.70 -17.89
N GLU A 653 37.85 22.05 -18.34
CA GLU A 653 38.30 23.43 -18.35
C GLU A 653 37.37 24.31 -19.18
N GLY A 654 36.94 25.44 -18.67
CA GLY A 654 36.00 26.34 -19.29
C GLY A 654 34.52 25.99 -19.10
N ALA A 655 34.18 24.91 -18.45
CA ALA A 655 32.82 24.58 -18.12
C ALA A 655 32.20 25.59 -17.14
N VAL A 656 31.00 26.06 -17.45
CA VAL A 656 30.27 26.99 -16.58
C VAL A 656 28.95 26.36 -16.06
N GLN A 657 28.41 25.38 -16.77
CA GLN A 657 27.18 24.68 -16.32
C GLN A 657 27.29 23.18 -16.56
N PHE A 658 26.77 22.41 -15.60
CA PHE A 658 26.44 21.00 -15.79
C PHE A 658 25.03 20.89 -16.37
N THR A 659 24.86 20.12 -17.45
CA THR A 659 23.60 20.05 -18.20
C THR A 659 23.02 18.65 -18.30
N GLY A 660 23.77 17.62 -17.94
CA GLY A 660 23.22 16.26 -17.96
C GLY A 660 24.27 15.15 -18.01
N LEU A 661 23.76 13.96 -18.29
CA LEU A 661 24.53 12.73 -18.42
C LEU A 661 24.18 12.01 -19.70
N HIS A 662 25.14 11.38 -20.33
CA HIS A 662 24.94 10.48 -21.45
C HIS A 662 25.30 9.05 -21.03
N PHE A 663 24.40 8.10 -21.29
CA PHE A 663 24.64 6.68 -21.11
C PHE A 663 24.83 6.02 -22.46
N GLU A 664 25.84 5.16 -22.58
CA GLU A 664 26.10 4.34 -23.76
C GLU A 664 26.29 2.88 -23.34
N LYS A 665 25.50 2.00 -23.92
CA LYS A 665 25.53 0.57 -23.67
C LYS A 665 26.85 -0.05 -24.18
N SER A 666 27.43 -0.92 -23.38
CA SER A 666 28.55 -1.78 -23.75
C SER A 666 28.11 -3.24 -23.67
N GLY A 667 28.03 -3.90 -24.83
CA GLY A 667 27.57 -5.29 -24.93
C GLY A 667 26.05 -5.41 -25.09
N SER A 668 25.46 -6.50 -24.57
CA SER A 668 24.02 -6.75 -24.64
C SER A 668 23.26 -6.11 -23.47
N GLY A 669 22.01 -5.77 -23.70
CA GLY A 669 21.06 -5.35 -22.65
C GLY A 669 19.73 -6.09 -22.82
N LEU A 670 18.93 -6.13 -21.77
CA LEU A 670 17.60 -6.75 -21.79
C LEU A 670 16.51 -5.70 -22.00
N SER A 671 15.31 -6.12 -22.39
CA SER A 671 14.16 -5.26 -22.65
C SER A 671 13.76 -4.38 -21.43
N HIS A 672 14.13 -4.78 -20.22
CA HIS A 672 13.89 -4.05 -18.97
C HIS A 672 15.21 -3.59 -18.31
N SER A 673 16.08 -2.98 -19.09
CA SER A 673 17.32 -2.39 -18.58
C SER A 673 17.07 -1.14 -17.76
N ALA A 674 17.85 -0.93 -16.70
CA ALA A 674 17.75 0.24 -15.87
C ALA A 674 19.11 0.82 -15.43
N LEU A 675 19.12 2.14 -15.20
CA LEU A 675 20.19 2.87 -14.56
C LEU A 675 19.64 3.60 -13.33
N LEU A 676 20.26 3.39 -12.20
CA LEU A 676 19.94 4.11 -10.96
C LEU A 676 21.06 5.10 -10.65
N LEU A 677 20.67 6.31 -10.30
CA LEU A 677 21.58 7.41 -9.96
C LEU A 677 21.17 8.03 -8.63
N ASP A 678 22.19 8.42 -7.86
CA ASP A 678 21.97 9.07 -6.58
C ASP A 678 23.08 10.07 -6.25
N GLN A 679 22.77 11.10 -5.44
CA GLN A 679 23.72 12.08 -4.91
C GLN A 679 24.66 12.67 -5.98
N ILE A 680 24.10 13.35 -6.97
CA ILE A 680 24.89 14.05 -7.99
C ILE A 680 25.40 15.37 -7.44
N VAL A 681 26.70 15.53 -7.32
CA VAL A 681 27.34 16.65 -6.62
C VAL A 681 28.48 17.22 -7.45
N LEU A 682 28.56 18.53 -7.52
CA LEU A 682 29.73 19.29 -7.99
C LEU A 682 30.55 19.75 -6.79
N THR A 683 31.87 19.55 -6.82
CA THR A 683 32.76 19.92 -5.72
C THR A 683 33.99 20.69 -6.22
N ALA A 684 34.47 21.62 -5.40
CA ALA A 684 35.64 22.45 -5.74
C ALA A 684 36.99 21.82 -5.39
N HIS A 685 37.02 20.93 -4.39
CA HIS A 685 38.32 20.55 -3.76
C HIS A 685 38.57 19.05 -3.61
N HIS A 686 37.58 18.18 -3.76
CA HIS A 686 37.77 16.76 -3.51
C HIS A 686 37.29 15.90 -4.67
N ALA A 687 38.17 15.00 -5.14
CA ALA A 687 37.77 13.93 -6.06
C ALA A 687 37.81 12.58 -5.35
N VAL A 688 36.74 11.83 -5.44
CA VAL A 688 36.73 10.40 -5.14
C VAL A 688 36.79 9.66 -6.47
N THR A 689 37.83 8.88 -6.68
CA THR A 689 38.01 8.09 -7.89
C THR A 689 37.45 6.67 -7.69
N ASN A 690 37.21 5.93 -8.76
CA ASN A 690 36.83 4.54 -8.67
C ASN A 690 37.84 3.66 -7.93
N SER A 691 39.10 4.03 -7.95
CA SER A 691 40.18 3.36 -7.21
C SER A 691 40.11 3.59 -5.70
N ASP A 692 39.40 4.65 -5.28
CA ASP A 692 39.28 5.01 -3.87
C ASP A 692 38.12 4.26 -3.19
N CYS A 693 37.17 3.79 -3.96
CA CYS A 693 36.08 2.98 -3.42
C CYS A 693 36.49 1.52 -3.21
N PRO A 694 36.02 0.85 -2.14
CA PRO A 694 36.22 -0.59 -1.99
C PRO A 694 35.70 -1.36 -3.20
N SER A 695 36.45 -2.37 -3.61
CA SER A 695 36.03 -3.30 -4.66
C SER A 695 35.42 -4.55 -4.02
N VAL A 696 34.19 -4.87 -4.36
CA VAL A 696 33.45 -6.01 -3.81
C VAL A 696 32.93 -6.86 -4.95
N HIS A 697 33.24 -8.16 -4.92
CA HIS A 697 32.75 -9.13 -5.86
C HIS A 697 32.16 -10.33 -5.13
N LEU A 698 30.89 -10.64 -5.39
CA LEU A 698 30.22 -11.82 -4.85
C LEU A 698 30.33 -13.00 -5.83
N ASN A 699 30.62 -14.18 -5.31
CA ASN A 699 30.70 -15.41 -6.10
C ASN A 699 29.32 -15.80 -6.67
N SER A 700 28.27 -15.47 -5.95
CA SER A 700 26.88 -15.58 -6.40
C SER A 700 26.02 -14.47 -5.78
N THR A 701 25.15 -13.90 -6.58
CA THR A 701 24.12 -12.95 -6.13
C THR A 701 22.77 -13.59 -5.83
N SER A 702 22.69 -14.93 -5.97
CA SER A 702 21.49 -15.72 -5.66
C SER A 702 21.87 -16.98 -4.90
N VAL A 703 21.27 -17.16 -3.74
CA VAL A 703 21.54 -18.29 -2.83
C VAL A 703 20.21 -18.93 -2.43
N THR A 704 20.16 -20.25 -2.37
CA THR A 704 18.98 -20.99 -1.89
C THR A 704 19.35 -21.77 -0.63
N VAL A 705 18.51 -21.70 0.39
CA VAL A 705 18.65 -22.43 1.65
C VAL A 705 17.30 -22.98 2.10
N ASP A 706 17.30 -23.94 3.03
CA ASP A 706 16.05 -24.40 3.65
C ASP A 706 15.47 -23.32 4.59
N ALA A 707 14.16 -23.32 4.76
CA ALA A 707 13.51 -22.44 5.74
C ALA A 707 14.04 -22.72 7.15
N GLY A 708 14.37 -21.67 7.88
CA GLY A 708 15.02 -21.76 9.20
C GLY A 708 16.55 -21.92 9.16
N ALA A 709 17.15 -22.08 7.99
CA ALA A 709 18.60 -22.15 7.84
C ALA A 709 19.23 -20.76 7.74
N LYS A 710 20.56 -20.72 7.95
CA LYS A 710 21.38 -19.53 7.70
C LYS A 710 21.92 -19.61 6.27
N ALA A 711 21.98 -18.49 5.58
CA ALA A 711 22.62 -18.40 4.28
C ALA A 711 24.08 -17.94 4.43
N ALA A 712 24.97 -18.53 3.62
CA ALA A 712 26.35 -18.09 3.47
C ALA A 712 26.55 -17.51 2.08
N ILE A 713 27.01 -16.24 2.02
CA ILE A 713 27.33 -15.54 0.79
C ILE A 713 28.83 -15.28 0.81
N SER A 714 29.54 -15.72 -0.22
CA SER A 714 30.98 -15.57 -0.31
C SER A 714 31.38 -14.69 -1.48
N GLY A 715 32.57 -14.09 -1.35
CA GLY A 715 33.13 -13.23 -2.37
C GLY A 715 34.49 -12.69 -1.97
N THR A 716 34.87 -11.55 -2.53
CA THR A 716 36.07 -10.80 -2.20
C THR A 716 35.76 -9.35 -1.93
N ALA A 717 36.50 -8.73 -1.02
CA ALA A 717 36.42 -7.31 -0.75
C ALA A 717 37.85 -6.74 -0.53
N THR A 718 38.21 -5.73 -1.33
CA THR A 718 39.55 -5.10 -1.31
C THR A 718 39.45 -3.59 -1.39
N MET A 719 40.51 -2.91 -0.95
CA MET A 719 40.73 -1.48 -1.09
C MET A 719 41.93 -1.19 -1.99
N GLU A 720 42.05 0.04 -2.45
CA GLU A 720 43.17 0.54 -3.28
C GLU A 720 43.49 -0.36 -4.48
N ASN A 721 42.50 -0.61 -5.33
CA ASN A 721 42.64 -1.45 -6.53
C ASN A 721 43.10 -2.89 -6.25
N GLY A 722 42.65 -3.47 -5.15
CA GLY A 722 43.01 -4.85 -4.77
C GLY A 722 44.28 -4.96 -3.93
N LYS A 723 44.90 -3.84 -3.57
CA LYS A 723 46.17 -3.84 -2.85
C LYS A 723 46.01 -4.28 -1.38
N TYR A 724 44.92 -3.93 -0.74
CA TYR A 724 44.66 -4.25 0.66
C TYR A 724 43.31 -4.94 0.86
N PRO A 725 43.22 -5.87 1.84
CA PRO A 725 41.95 -6.45 2.22
C PRO A 725 41.11 -5.45 3.02
N VAL A 726 39.79 -5.56 2.89
CA VAL A 726 38.83 -4.83 3.71
C VAL A 726 38.79 -5.48 5.11
N ARG A 727 38.68 -4.69 6.17
CA ARG A 727 38.43 -5.21 7.52
C ARG A 727 36.94 -5.50 7.73
N ALA A 728 36.61 -6.56 8.48
CA ALA A 728 35.23 -6.91 8.80
C ALA A 728 34.46 -5.74 9.47
N ALA A 729 35.14 -4.91 10.26
CA ALA A 729 34.57 -3.71 10.89
C ALA A 729 34.07 -2.64 9.89
N ASN A 730 34.55 -2.67 8.66
CA ASN A 730 34.16 -1.77 7.58
C ASN A 730 32.94 -2.28 6.80
N ILE A 731 32.37 -3.44 7.19
CA ILE A 731 31.27 -4.09 6.48
C ILE A 731 30.01 -4.07 7.33
N THR A 732 28.94 -3.50 6.76
CA THR A 732 27.60 -3.53 7.34
C THR A 732 26.72 -4.44 6.50
N VAL A 733 26.11 -5.43 7.15
CA VAL A 733 25.20 -6.38 6.50
C VAL A 733 23.78 -6.13 6.99
N LYS A 734 22.85 -6.05 6.06
CA LYS A 734 21.41 -5.98 6.36
C LYS A 734 20.69 -7.10 5.63
N VAL A 735 19.72 -7.70 6.31
CA VAL A 735 18.76 -8.64 5.72
C VAL A 735 17.38 -7.99 5.80
N ASP A 736 16.74 -7.81 4.66
CA ASP A 736 15.45 -7.10 4.52
C ASP A 736 15.45 -5.74 5.26
N GLY A 737 16.55 -5.00 5.11
CA GLY A 737 16.75 -3.69 5.75
C GLY A 737 17.17 -3.72 7.21
N LYS A 738 17.21 -4.90 7.86
CA LYS A 738 17.60 -5.04 9.28
C LYS A 738 19.07 -5.40 9.43
N THR A 739 19.81 -4.61 10.20
CA THR A 739 21.24 -4.84 10.44
C THR A 739 21.47 -6.18 11.14
N GLN A 740 22.45 -6.95 10.63
CA GLN A 740 22.92 -8.23 11.16
C GLN A 740 24.31 -8.02 11.76
N SER A 741 24.40 -7.85 13.06
CA SER A 741 25.70 -7.67 13.74
C SER A 741 26.56 -8.93 13.64
N GLY A 742 27.85 -8.75 13.31
CA GLY A 742 28.83 -9.84 13.23
C GLY A 742 28.61 -10.81 12.05
N ALA A 743 27.77 -10.45 11.08
CA ALA A 743 27.48 -11.30 9.93
C ALA A 743 28.63 -11.42 8.93
N ALA A 744 29.52 -10.41 8.85
CA ALA A 744 30.64 -10.40 7.92
C ALA A 744 31.91 -10.92 8.58
N ALA A 745 32.65 -11.78 7.85
CA ALA A 745 33.97 -12.28 8.19
C ALA A 745 34.91 -12.12 7.00
N MET A 746 36.17 -11.75 7.29
CA MET A 746 37.25 -11.59 6.29
C MET A 746 38.36 -12.59 6.59
N ASN A 747 38.87 -13.23 5.52
CA ASN A 747 40.08 -14.02 5.55
C ASN A 747 40.94 -13.56 4.36
N GLY A 748 41.97 -12.70 4.65
CA GLY A 748 42.65 -11.95 3.61
C GLY A 748 41.63 -11.08 2.86
N SER A 749 41.57 -11.17 1.53
CA SER A 749 40.55 -10.52 0.70
C SER A 749 39.23 -11.34 0.57
N GLY A 750 39.20 -12.55 1.11
CA GLY A 750 38.00 -13.41 1.08
C GLY A 750 36.94 -12.91 2.06
N LEU A 751 35.75 -12.62 1.54
CA LEU A 751 34.58 -12.18 2.28
C LEU A 751 33.61 -13.38 2.46
N THR A 752 33.13 -13.55 3.67
CA THR A 752 31.99 -14.44 3.95
C THR A 752 30.95 -13.68 4.77
N VAL A 753 29.71 -13.68 4.30
CA VAL A 753 28.56 -13.13 5.02
C VAL A 753 27.67 -14.29 5.40
N THR A 754 27.37 -14.41 6.71
CA THR A 754 26.48 -15.44 7.23
C THR A 754 25.25 -14.75 7.86
N THR A 755 24.08 -15.02 7.35
CA THR A 755 22.84 -14.45 7.88
C THR A 755 22.41 -15.12 9.19
N GLY A 756 21.47 -14.53 9.91
CA GLY A 756 20.64 -15.27 10.88
C GLY A 756 19.79 -16.33 10.19
N ALA A 757 19.06 -17.12 10.98
CA ALA A 757 18.07 -18.06 10.44
C ALA A 757 16.99 -17.30 9.66
N LEU A 758 16.69 -17.75 8.44
CA LEU A 758 15.76 -17.08 7.53
C LEU A 758 14.40 -17.80 7.51
N ALA A 759 13.32 -17.05 7.64
CA ALA A 759 11.98 -17.58 7.45
C ALA A 759 11.77 -18.02 5.98
N ALA A 760 10.77 -18.83 5.72
CA ALA A 760 10.42 -19.19 4.35
C ALA A 760 10.09 -17.92 3.54
N GLY A 761 10.63 -17.80 2.33
CA GLY A 761 10.42 -16.67 1.43
C GLY A 761 11.69 -16.17 0.78
N THR A 762 11.58 -15.04 0.09
CA THR A 762 12.71 -14.38 -0.57
C THR A 762 13.21 -13.23 0.29
N HIS A 763 14.51 -13.21 0.52
CA HIS A 763 15.18 -12.21 1.36
C HIS A 763 16.24 -11.48 0.54
N THR A 764 16.41 -10.19 0.82
CA THR A 764 17.48 -9.39 0.24
C THR A 764 18.56 -9.16 1.27
N VAL A 765 19.79 -9.53 0.92
CA VAL A 765 20.99 -9.28 1.73
C VAL A 765 21.75 -8.13 1.10
N THR A 766 21.88 -7.03 1.84
CA THR A 766 22.62 -5.83 1.42
C THR A 766 23.95 -5.79 2.19
N ILE A 767 25.04 -5.65 1.46
CA ILE A 767 26.39 -5.61 2.00
C ILE A 767 26.99 -4.26 1.65
N ASP A 768 27.18 -3.40 2.64
CA ASP A 768 27.85 -2.12 2.52
C ASP A 768 29.29 -2.25 3.00
N VAL A 769 30.23 -1.93 2.14
CA VAL A 769 31.66 -1.88 2.46
C VAL A 769 32.13 -0.44 2.34
N SER A 770 32.70 0.11 3.41
CA SER A 770 33.23 1.48 3.45
C SER A 770 34.67 1.51 3.91
N ASP A 771 35.44 2.45 3.39
CA ASP A 771 36.75 2.78 3.93
C ASP A 771 36.64 3.82 5.05
N ASP A 772 37.81 4.16 5.65
CA ASP A 772 37.86 5.14 6.75
C ASP A 772 37.61 6.58 6.25
N ALA A 773 37.71 6.83 4.93
CA ALA A 773 37.40 8.12 4.31
C ALA A 773 35.93 8.31 3.93
N GLY A 774 35.08 7.30 4.16
CA GLY A 774 33.66 7.33 3.82
C GLY A 774 33.34 6.90 2.40
N ASN A 775 34.32 6.47 1.60
CA ASN A 775 34.06 5.86 0.29
C ASN A 775 33.36 4.52 0.50
N ARG A 776 32.33 4.22 -0.30
CA ARG A 776 31.45 3.08 -0.06
C ARG A 776 31.10 2.34 -1.33
N THR A 777 31.04 1.02 -1.24
CA THR A 777 30.47 0.16 -2.27
C THR A 777 29.36 -0.68 -1.64
N ARG A 778 28.21 -0.74 -2.29
CA ARG A 778 27.06 -1.58 -1.90
C ARG A 778 26.85 -2.67 -2.92
N VAL A 779 26.74 -3.92 -2.45
CA VAL A 779 26.34 -5.07 -3.24
C VAL A 779 25.15 -5.75 -2.58
N CYS A 780 24.33 -6.41 -3.39
CA CYS A 780 23.14 -7.12 -2.93
C CYS A 780 23.14 -8.57 -3.41
N ALA A 781 22.63 -9.45 -2.56
CA ALA A 781 22.31 -10.84 -2.92
C ALA A 781 20.88 -11.18 -2.54
N THR A 782 20.25 -12.00 -3.34
CA THR A 782 18.91 -12.55 -3.06
C THR A 782 19.08 -13.94 -2.46
N VAL A 783 18.42 -14.20 -1.33
CA VAL A 783 18.36 -15.51 -0.70
C VAL A 783 16.93 -16.03 -0.74
N THR A 784 16.72 -17.17 -1.33
CA THR A 784 15.43 -17.88 -1.29
C THR A 784 15.51 -18.95 -0.20
N ALA A 785 14.73 -18.80 0.86
CA ALA A 785 14.61 -19.75 1.95
C ALA A 785 13.35 -20.60 1.79
N GLY A 786 13.52 -21.90 1.73
CA GLY A 786 12.48 -22.88 1.49
C GLY A 786 12.85 -23.87 0.38
N SER A 787 12.14 -25.01 0.30
CA SER A 787 12.39 -25.94 -0.78
C SER A 787 11.78 -25.44 -2.10
N ALA A 788 12.52 -25.46 -3.18
CA ALA A 788 12.03 -25.08 -4.52
C ALA A 788 10.81 -25.92 -4.96
N ALA A 789 10.70 -27.16 -4.45
CA ALA A 789 9.57 -28.04 -4.71
C ALA A 789 8.25 -27.54 -4.07
N ASN A 790 8.31 -26.86 -2.93
CA ASN A 790 7.12 -26.34 -2.26
C ASN A 790 6.60 -25.04 -2.90
N ALA A 791 7.47 -24.20 -3.45
CA ALA A 791 7.07 -22.99 -4.17
C ALA A 791 6.28 -23.30 -5.46
N PHE A 792 6.62 -24.40 -6.16
CA PHE A 792 5.90 -24.85 -7.35
C PHE A 792 4.63 -25.64 -7.03
N ALA A 793 4.60 -26.39 -5.91
CA ALA A 793 3.42 -27.13 -5.50
C ALA A 793 2.27 -26.19 -5.05
N ASP A 794 2.58 -25.12 -4.36
CA ASP A 794 1.58 -24.12 -3.96
C ASP A 794 1.04 -23.31 -5.15
N THR A 795 1.84 -23.07 -6.19
CA THR A 795 1.36 -22.44 -7.41
C THR A 795 0.49 -23.37 -8.26
N ALA A 796 0.75 -24.68 -8.26
CA ALA A 796 -0.06 -25.64 -8.99
C ALA A 796 -1.45 -25.85 -8.37
N ALA A 797 -1.59 -25.74 -7.05
CA ALA A 797 -2.88 -25.80 -6.34
C ALA A 797 -3.75 -24.55 -6.57
N HIS A 798 -3.17 -23.44 -7.02
CA HIS A 798 -3.88 -22.18 -7.34
C HIS A 798 -4.47 -22.17 -8.75
N TRP A 799 -4.12 -23.12 -9.63
CA TRP A 799 -4.55 -23.17 -11.03
C TRP A 799 -5.53 -24.32 -11.32
N ALA A 800 -5.92 -25.10 -10.31
CA ALA A 800 -6.89 -26.18 -10.44
C ALA A 800 -8.32 -25.75 -10.07
#